data_ab210feb86aac779eda325231f33cd13
#
_entry.id   ab210feb86aac779eda325231f33cd13
#
_cell.length_a   1.000
_cell.length_b   1.000
_cell.length_c   1.000
_cell.angle_alpha   90.00
_cell.angle_beta   90.00
_cell.angle_gamma   90.00
#
_symmetry.space_group_name_H-M   'P 1'
#
loop_
_entity.id
_entity.type
_entity.pdbx_description
1 polymer ?
#
loop_
_entity_poly.entity_id
_entity_poly.type
_entity_poly.pdbx_seq_one_letter_code
_entity_poly.pdbx_strand_id
1 'polypeptide(L)'
;MLLGACVLSLSAQGRSLLSGKVLSSDKSVIDFATVYLKGTQYGCTTNEKGLYHLKAPAGKYTLTVSAIGFETVEKEVEILADGRSKQNVILKPSVTELDEVVVVSNGVGRIKRSAFNAVAVDTRELQNSTKNLSEALQKLPGMKLRESGGVGSDMQLMLDGFSGKHVKVFIDGVPQEGAGTAFDLNNIPVNFAERIEVYKGVVPVGFGTDALGGVINIVTNKQKRNWFLDASYSYGSFNTHKSYVNFGQGFKNGLTYEINAYQNYSDNNYYINNWVEEFNHENNTSVSDESNIQRVKRFNDTFHNEAVIGKVGVTGKSWADRLMFNVAYSHFYKEIQNGVYQEIVFGEKHRHGYSIVPSVEYRKQNLFTKGLDVTVTANYNHNLTTNVDTAMYKYNWLGDRIPRSTAGEQNHQFSEQINTNWNTTLTAVYRLGKMHSFTFNNVFSTFRRTGRSLIEKNSVLEDYDEPTKSRKNIAGLSYRLMPSEKWNLSVFGKHYNSYSEGTVQLSDNNVGSDTRVSQSVSSFGYGAAGTYFLGKAIQLKLSYEKALRMPSTQELFGDGDLEAGKADLKPERSDNVNLSASYNKQLGKHGLYVEGGVIYRNTQDYIKRDLSTVGGTSYGSYTNHGRVETKGFNVSLRYSYSNWFNMGGTFNNLDTRDKEKKRAASSGQNALTYGQRIPNIPYQYANVDMNFYWHNLFAKGNTLTFGWDCFYQHDFPLYWENFGDPSTKIRVPQQISHNLSLGYSIRNGRYNISFECRNLTDEKLYDNFSLQKAGRAFYGKFRVYFGK
;
A
#
# COMPACT_ATOMS: atom_id res chain seq x y z
N MET A 1 -51.53 32.46 -59.55
CA MET A 1 -51.34 31.92 -58.23
C MET A 1 -49.85 31.95 -57.91
N LEU A 2 -49.45 32.88 -57.12
CA LEU A 2 -48.04 33.11 -56.72
C LEU A 2 -47.73 32.21 -55.54
N LEU A 3 -46.67 31.38 -55.69
CA LEU A 3 -45.97 30.73 -54.53
C LEU A 3 -44.79 31.60 -54.15
N GLY A 4 -44.86 32.19 -52.96
CA GLY A 4 -43.73 32.92 -52.36
C GLY A 4 -42.71 31.98 -51.74
N ALA A 5 -41.49 32.03 -52.29
CA ALA A 5 -40.35 31.35 -51.69
C ALA A 5 -39.79 32.21 -50.54
N CYS A 6 -39.92 31.70 -49.31
CA CYS A 6 -39.26 32.27 -48.12
C CYS A 6 -37.81 31.73 -48.08
N VAL A 7 -36.84 32.57 -48.48
CA VAL A 7 -35.43 32.31 -48.35
C VAL A 7 -35.02 32.61 -46.89
N LEU A 8 -34.85 31.57 -46.08
CA LEU A 8 -34.19 31.64 -44.78
C LEU A 8 -32.70 31.86 -44.97
N SER A 9 -32.25 33.07 -44.75
CA SER A 9 -30.83 33.42 -44.75
C SER A 9 -30.18 32.82 -43.45
N LEU A 10 -29.56 31.65 -43.56
CA LEU A 10 -28.63 31.18 -42.50
C LEU A 10 -27.37 32.05 -42.55
N SER A 11 -27.34 33.07 -41.65
CA SER A 11 -26.09 33.79 -41.38
C SER A 11 -25.12 32.81 -40.72
N ALA A 12 -24.09 32.38 -41.44
CA ALA A 12 -22.93 31.71 -40.87
C ALA A 12 -22.19 32.73 -39.98
N GLN A 13 -22.52 32.75 -38.68
CA GLN A 13 -21.76 33.55 -37.70
C GLN A 13 -20.32 33.01 -37.63
N GLY A 14 -19.38 33.84 -38.11
CA GLY A 14 -17.95 33.57 -38.01
C GLY A 14 -17.57 33.32 -36.52
N ARG A 15 -16.87 32.25 -36.25
CA ARG A 15 -16.37 31.94 -34.90
C ARG A 15 -15.09 32.72 -34.64
N SER A 16 -15.11 33.65 -33.70
CA SER A 16 -13.94 34.38 -33.21
C SER A 16 -13.16 33.58 -32.14
N LEU A 17 -11.88 33.94 -31.95
CA LEU A 17 -10.98 33.23 -31.05
C LEU A 17 -10.75 34.02 -29.76
N LEU A 18 -11.19 33.48 -28.63
CA LEU A 18 -10.76 33.94 -27.31
C LEU A 18 -9.58 33.13 -26.82
N SER A 19 -8.46 33.76 -26.50
CA SER A 19 -7.25 33.08 -26.00
C SER A 19 -6.77 33.72 -24.69
N GLY A 20 -5.96 32.98 -23.94
CA GLY A 20 -5.39 33.51 -22.71
C GLY A 20 -4.54 32.49 -21.98
N LYS A 21 -4.06 32.92 -20.81
CA LYS A 21 -3.28 32.08 -19.92
C LYS A 21 -3.92 32.01 -18.54
N VAL A 22 -4.00 30.84 -17.97
CA VAL A 22 -4.46 30.62 -16.60
C VAL A 22 -3.25 30.41 -15.70
N LEU A 23 -3.16 31.23 -14.68
CA LEU A 23 -2.06 31.25 -13.71
C LEU A 23 -2.62 31.12 -12.30
N SER A 24 -1.84 30.61 -11.38
CA SER A 24 -2.09 30.71 -9.95
C SER A 24 -1.67 32.09 -9.42
N SER A 25 -2.12 32.46 -8.22
CA SER A 25 -1.73 33.70 -7.53
C SER A 25 -0.23 33.83 -7.29
N ASP A 26 0.54 32.74 -7.28
CA ASP A 26 2.00 32.70 -7.20
C ASP A 26 2.69 32.77 -8.57
N LYS A 27 1.91 33.01 -9.66
CA LYS A 27 2.33 33.05 -11.06
C LYS A 27 2.76 31.71 -11.63
N SER A 28 2.56 30.58 -10.93
CA SER A 28 2.72 29.26 -11.51
C SER A 28 1.64 28.99 -12.57
N VAL A 29 1.98 28.18 -13.54
CA VAL A 29 1.08 27.82 -14.65
C VAL A 29 0.07 26.79 -14.16
N ILE A 30 -1.21 26.96 -14.53
CA ILE A 30 -2.25 25.97 -14.25
C ILE A 30 -2.62 25.29 -15.56
N ASP A 31 -2.23 24.03 -15.69
CA ASP A 31 -2.57 23.15 -16.79
C ASP A 31 -3.93 22.48 -16.55
N PHE A 32 -4.57 22.08 -17.64
CA PHE A 32 -5.87 21.41 -17.64
C PHE A 32 -7.00 22.12 -16.85
N ALA A 33 -6.88 23.44 -16.65
CA ALA A 33 -7.98 24.24 -16.14
C ALA A 33 -9.14 24.23 -17.15
N THR A 34 -10.36 24.02 -16.68
CA THR A 34 -11.56 24.09 -17.51
C THR A 34 -11.96 25.56 -17.73
N VAL A 35 -12.09 25.95 -18.98
CA VAL A 35 -12.45 27.30 -19.43
C VAL A 35 -13.69 27.21 -20.28
N TYR A 36 -14.78 27.85 -19.86
CA TYR A 36 -16.04 27.82 -20.64
C TYR A 36 -16.85 29.12 -20.50
N LEU A 37 -17.73 29.34 -21.46
CA LEU A 37 -18.66 30.48 -21.44
C LEU A 37 -19.97 30.00 -20.79
N LYS A 38 -20.33 30.63 -19.66
CA LYS A 38 -21.48 30.25 -18.81
C LYS A 38 -22.78 30.26 -19.60
N GLY A 39 -23.57 29.21 -19.48
CA GLY A 39 -24.82 29.05 -20.19
C GLY A 39 -24.71 28.65 -21.66
N THR A 40 -23.51 28.38 -22.18
CA THR A 40 -23.28 27.98 -23.57
C THR A 40 -22.59 26.60 -23.66
N GLN A 41 -22.48 26.09 -24.90
CA GLN A 41 -21.72 24.87 -25.18
C GLN A 41 -20.24 25.12 -25.50
N TYR A 42 -19.77 26.36 -25.43
CA TYR A 42 -18.39 26.74 -25.78
C TYR A 42 -17.47 26.59 -24.58
N GLY A 43 -16.49 25.68 -24.67
CA GLY A 43 -15.49 25.43 -23.63
C GLY A 43 -14.25 24.76 -24.19
N CYS A 44 -13.18 24.85 -23.44
CA CYS A 44 -11.88 24.16 -23.68
C CYS A 44 -11.14 23.94 -22.36
N THR A 45 -9.99 23.29 -22.43
CA THR A 45 -9.05 23.15 -21.30
C THR A 45 -7.75 23.87 -21.62
N THR A 46 -7.02 24.31 -20.59
CA THR A 46 -5.66 24.82 -20.77
C THR A 46 -4.70 23.67 -21.09
N ASN A 47 -3.66 23.97 -21.87
CA ASN A 47 -2.56 23.03 -22.15
C ASN A 47 -1.50 23.08 -21.03
N GLU A 48 -0.44 22.28 -21.15
CA GLU A 48 0.69 22.21 -20.19
C GLU A 48 1.38 23.54 -19.90
N LYS A 49 1.20 24.55 -20.76
CA LYS A 49 1.71 25.92 -20.58
C LYS A 49 0.65 26.87 -20.00
N GLY A 50 -0.50 26.33 -19.57
CA GLY A 50 -1.64 27.08 -19.07
C GLY A 50 -2.35 27.92 -20.13
N LEU A 51 -2.09 27.70 -21.42
CA LEU A 51 -2.71 28.45 -22.52
C LEU A 51 -4.03 27.80 -22.93
N TYR A 52 -5.05 28.62 -23.19
CA TYR A 52 -6.32 28.17 -23.74
C TYR A 52 -6.68 28.90 -25.00
N HIS A 53 -7.44 28.21 -25.87
CA HIS A 53 -7.98 28.74 -27.13
C HIS A 53 -9.43 28.30 -27.27
N LEU A 54 -10.37 29.24 -27.11
CA LEU A 54 -11.80 29.00 -27.14
C LEU A 54 -12.41 29.68 -28.36
N LYS A 55 -13.14 28.93 -29.20
CA LYS A 55 -13.83 29.45 -30.37
C LYS A 55 -15.32 29.61 -30.06
N ALA A 56 -15.82 30.84 -30.13
CA ALA A 56 -17.22 31.16 -29.94
C ALA A 56 -17.67 32.32 -30.86
N PRO A 57 -18.98 32.51 -31.09
CA PRO A 57 -19.48 33.67 -31.77
C PRO A 57 -19.10 34.99 -31.05
N ALA A 58 -19.04 36.09 -31.78
CA ALA A 58 -18.84 37.42 -31.18
C ALA A 58 -20.01 37.76 -30.25
N GLY A 59 -19.72 38.41 -29.13
CA GLY A 59 -20.71 38.74 -28.12
C GLY A 59 -20.13 38.94 -26.72
N LYS A 60 -20.98 39.35 -25.79
CA LYS A 60 -20.63 39.48 -24.36
C LYS A 60 -21.00 38.16 -23.63
N TYR A 61 -20.05 37.62 -22.87
CA TYR A 61 -20.16 36.38 -22.16
C TYR A 61 -19.59 36.45 -20.76
N THR A 62 -20.01 35.57 -19.88
CA THR A 62 -19.32 35.34 -18.63
C THR A 62 -18.37 34.15 -18.82
N LEU A 63 -17.07 34.40 -18.83
CA LEU A 63 -16.03 33.41 -18.86
C LEU A 63 -15.88 32.80 -17.47
N THR A 64 -16.10 31.50 -17.35
CA THR A 64 -15.90 30.75 -16.13
C THR A 64 -14.65 29.89 -16.29
N VAL A 65 -13.70 30.06 -15.35
CA VAL A 65 -12.46 29.28 -15.29
C VAL A 65 -12.38 28.57 -13.96
N SER A 66 -12.23 27.25 -14.02
CA SER A 66 -12.09 26.41 -12.85
C SER A 66 -10.95 25.42 -13.01
N ALA A 67 -10.22 25.19 -11.95
CA ALA A 67 -9.20 24.13 -11.86
C ALA A 67 -9.29 23.46 -10.51
N ILE A 68 -8.87 22.20 -10.45
CA ILE A 68 -8.86 21.43 -9.21
C ILE A 68 -7.89 22.09 -8.23
N GLY A 69 -8.36 22.40 -7.02
CA GLY A 69 -7.55 23.05 -5.99
C GLY A 69 -7.54 24.57 -6.06
N PHE A 70 -8.39 25.17 -6.89
CA PHE A 70 -8.48 26.62 -7.05
C PHE A 70 -9.94 27.11 -6.94
N GLU A 71 -10.12 28.34 -6.48
CA GLU A 71 -11.41 29.02 -6.51
C GLU A 71 -11.84 29.26 -7.96
N THR A 72 -13.09 28.92 -8.29
CA THR A 72 -13.64 29.21 -9.62
C THR A 72 -13.78 30.72 -9.79
N VAL A 73 -13.25 31.23 -10.90
CA VAL A 73 -13.33 32.65 -11.25
C VAL A 73 -14.32 32.84 -12.40
N GLU A 74 -15.25 33.75 -12.22
CA GLU A 74 -16.15 34.22 -13.28
C GLU A 74 -15.74 35.64 -13.67
N LYS A 75 -15.63 35.91 -14.96
CA LYS A 75 -15.23 37.21 -15.49
C LYS A 75 -16.01 37.55 -16.75
N GLU A 76 -16.55 38.77 -16.85
CA GLU A 76 -17.18 39.23 -18.08
C GLU A 76 -16.11 39.45 -19.16
N VAL A 77 -16.37 38.92 -20.35
CA VAL A 77 -15.49 39.02 -21.52
C VAL A 77 -16.32 39.38 -22.75
N GLU A 78 -15.75 40.21 -23.62
CA GLU A 78 -16.31 40.53 -24.90
C GLU A 78 -15.49 39.88 -26.03
N ILE A 79 -16.12 39.08 -26.86
CA ILE A 79 -15.50 38.46 -28.02
C ILE A 79 -15.85 39.30 -29.25
N LEU A 80 -14.83 39.89 -29.85
CA LEU A 80 -14.98 40.80 -31.00
C LEU A 80 -15.18 40.03 -32.30
N ALA A 81 -15.97 40.57 -33.24
CA ALA A 81 -16.38 39.90 -34.47
C ALA A 81 -15.21 39.58 -35.42
N ASP A 82 -14.17 40.42 -35.46
CA ASP A 82 -13.06 40.29 -36.43
C ASP A 82 -11.69 40.15 -35.74
N GLY A 83 -11.65 39.73 -34.47
CA GLY A 83 -10.46 39.80 -33.66
C GLY A 83 -10.12 38.58 -32.86
N ARG A 84 -8.85 38.54 -32.43
CA ARG A 84 -8.37 37.68 -31.38
C ARG A 84 -8.52 38.36 -30.05
N SER A 85 -9.53 38.01 -29.28
CA SER A 85 -9.70 38.50 -27.92
C SER A 85 -8.73 37.76 -26.98
N LYS A 86 -8.08 38.50 -26.04
CA LYS A 86 -7.13 37.89 -25.09
C LYS A 86 -7.56 38.20 -23.68
N GLN A 87 -7.72 37.12 -22.85
CA GLN A 87 -8.07 37.27 -21.45
C GLN A 87 -7.23 36.32 -20.59
N ASN A 88 -6.33 36.86 -19.79
CA ASN A 88 -5.63 36.07 -18.76
C ASN A 88 -6.47 35.99 -17.49
N VAL A 89 -6.42 34.85 -16.82
CA VAL A 89 -7.14 34.58 -15.57
C VAL A 89 -6.17 34.10 -14.52
N ILE A 90 -6.27 34.67 -13.31
CA ILE A 90 -5.51 34.25 -12.15
C ILE A 90 -6.49 33.56 -11.21
N LEU A 91 -6.24 32.29 -10.91
CA LEU A 91 -6.99 31.52 -9.92
C LEU A 91 -6.27 31.60 -8.58
N LYS A 92 -7.04 31.77 -7.52
CA LYS A 92 -6.53 31.68 -6.14
C LYS A 92 -6.63 30.23 -5.70
N PRO A 93 -5.60 29.67 -5.02
CA PRO A 93 -5.74 28.36 -4.41
C PRO A 93 -6.96 28.33 -3.49
N SER A 94 -7.80 27.33 -3.63
CA SER A 94 -8.95 27.14 -2.72
C SER A 94 -8.43 26.68 -1.37
N VAL A 95 -8.58 27.52 -0.35
CA VAL A 95 -8.20 27.21 1.05
C VAL A 95 -9.15 26.16 1.67
N THR A 96 -10.24 25.84 0.98
CA THR A 96 -11.34 25.01 1.49
C THR A 96 -11.03 23.49 1.47
N GLU A 97 -9.88 23.05 0.98
CA GLU A 97 -9.64 21.63 0.66
C GLU A 97 -8.52 20.96 1.46
N LEU A 98 -8.24 21.39 2.67
CA LEU A 98 -7.27 20.71 3.56
C LEU A 98 -7.96 19.74 4.53
N ASP A 99 -8.90 18.93 4.07
CA ASP A 99 -9.56 17.92 4.91
C ASP A 99 -8.68 16.70 5.11
N GLU A 100 -8.57 16.25 6.32
CA GLU A 100 -7.66 15.19 6.79
C GLU A 100 -7.86 13.84 6.12
N VAL A 101 -9.04 13.55 5.63
CA VAL A 101 -9.39 12.26 5.02
C VAL A 101 -10.51 12.44 4.00
N VAL A 102 -10.38 13.36 3.10
CA VAL A 102 -11.20 13.27 1.90
C VAL A 102 -10.35 12.64 0.80
N VAL A 103 -10.55 11.36 0.59
CA VAL A 103 -9.97 10.57 -0.48
C VAL A 103 -10.47 11.08 -1.84
N VAL A 104 -10.16 12.33 -2.20
CA VAL A 104 -10.50 12.87 -3.51
C VAL A 104 -9.47 13.88 -3.97
N SER A 105 -8.83 13.50 -5.04
CA SER A 105 -8.36 14.31 -6.17
C SER A 105 -7.57 15.59 -5.90
N ASN A 106 -6.65 15.63 -4.94
CA ASN A 106 -5.68 16.73 -4.93
C ASN A 106 -4.29 16.17 -4.59
N GLY A 107 -3.53 16.02 -5.61
CA GLY A 107 -2.18 15.51 -5.73
C GLY A 107 -1.24 15.50 -4.50
N VAL A 108 -0.08 14.96 -4.71
CA VAL A 108 1.06 14.83 -3.78
C VAL A 108 1.32 16.09 -2.92
N GLY A 109 1.08 17.29 -3.49
CA GLY A 109 1.29 18.57 -2.79
C GLY A 109 0.37 18.79 -1.58
N ARG A 110 -0.85 18.25 -1.60
CA ARG A 110 -1.82 18.39 -0.51
C ARG A 110 -1.43 17.55 0.69
N ILE A 111 -1.05 16.29 0.46
CA ILE A 111 -0.60 15.38 1.53
C ILE A 111 0.62 15.96 2.25
N LYS A 112 1.54 16.57 1.52
CA LYS A 112 2.71 17.24 2.11
C LYS A 112 2.33 18.38 3.06
N ARG A 113 1.21 19.09 2.84
CA ARG A 113 0.71 20.19 3.70
C ARG A 113 -0.12 19.72 4.90
N SER A 114 -0.42 18.42 5.02
CA SER A 114 -1.13 17.85 6.16
C SER A 114 -0.47 18.19 7.50
N ALA A 115 -1.25 18.29 8.58
CA ALA A 115 -0.73 18.42 9.94
C ALA A 115 0.12 17.22 10.35
N PHE A 116 -0.18 16.05 9.78
CA PHE A 116 0.49 14.78 10.06
C PHE A 116 1.78 14.63 9.26
N ASN A 117 2.68 13.76 9.75
CA ASN A 117 3.86 13.35 9.01
C ASN A 117 3.46 12.38 7.89
N ALA A 118 3.19 12.92 6.71
CA ALA A 118 2.70 12.16 5.57
C ALA A 118 3.53 12.42 4.32
N VAL A 119 3.77 11.36 3.55
CA VAL A 119 4.48 11.37 2.26
C VAL A 119 3.57 10.75 1.20
N ALA A 120 3.62 11.27 -0.02
CA ALA A 120 2.89 10.66 -1.14
C ALA A 120 3.82 10.40 -2.33
N VAL A 121 3.64 9.23 -2.96
CA VAL A 121 4.30 8.83 -4.20
C VAL A 121 3.29 8.94 -5.33
N ASP A 122 3.65 9.68 -6.38
CA ASP A 122 2.95 9.65 -7.66
C ASP A 122 3.39 8.38 -8.41
N THR A 123 2.46 7.48 -8.68
CA THR A 123 2.79 6.21 -9.32
C THR A 123 2.88 6.32 -10.84
N ARG A 124 2.47 7.45 -11.43
CA ARG A 124 2.43 7.62 -12.91
C ARG A 124 3.78 7.40 -13.57
N GLU A 125 4.87 7.83 -12.93
CA GLU A 125 6.23 7.60 -13.44
C GLU A 125 6.64 6.11 -13.41
N LEU A 126 6.03 5.31 -12.53
CA LEU A 126 6.33 3.89 -12.34
C LEU A 126 5.42 2.97 -13.18
N GLN A 127 4.33 3.48 -13.76
CA GLN A 127 3.33 2.65 -14.47
C GLN A 127 3.89 1.92 -15.68
N ASN A 128 5.00 2.41 -16.27
CA ASN A 128 5.70 1.73 -17.36
C ASN A 128 6.70 0.67 -16.89
N SER A 129 6.94 0.54 -15.57
CA SER A 129 7.81 -0.49 -14.99
C SER A 129 7.03 -1.78 -14.69
N THR A 130 7.75 -2.86 -14.40
CA THR A 130 7.17 -4.16 -13.98
C THR A 130 6.89 -4.24 -12.47
N LYS A 131 7.07 -3.11 -11.75
CA LYS A 131 6.97 -3.01 -10.28
C LYS A 131 5.54 -3.21 -9.79
N ASN A 132 5.45 -3.74 -8.58
CA ASN A 132 4.21 -3.83 -7.79
C ASN A 132 4.10 -2.60 -6.87
N LEU A 133 2.95 -2.45 -6.19
CA LEU A 133 2.73 -1.36 -5.23
C LEU A 133 3.73 -1.40 -4.06
N SER A 134 4.08 -2.59 -3.56
CA SER A 134 5.08 -2.75 -2.50
C SER A 134 6.46 -2.24 -2.90
N GLU A 135 6.92 -2.53 -4.12
CA GLU A 135 8.21 -2.08 -4.62
C GLU A 135 8.27 -0.55 -4.81
N ALA A 136 7.13 0.08 -5.15
CA ALA A 136 7.03 1.54 -5.23
C ALA A 136 7.25 2.22 -3.86
N LEU A 137 6.91 1.56 -2.77
CA LEU A 137 7.07 2.06 -1.40
C LEU A 137 8.51 2.04 -0.90
N GLN A 138 9.38 1.15 -1.41
CA GLN A 138 10.78 1.03 -0.95
C GLN A 138 11.60 2.32 -1.09
N LYS A 139 11.21 3.21 -2.00
CA LYS A 139 11.90 4.50 -2.23
C LYS A 139 11.53 5.58 -1.23
N LEU A 140 10.61 5.31 -0.30
CA LEU A 140 10.18 6.28 0.70
C LEU A 140 11.05 6.24 1.97
N PRO A 141 11.34 7.40 2.58
CA PRO A 141 12.05 7.44 3.85
C PRO A 141 11.26 6.71 4.95
N GLY A 142 11.97 5.91 5.76
CA GLY A 142 11.36 5.08 6.82
C GLY A 142 10.78 3.75 6.35
N MET A 143 10.66 3.51 5.04
CA MET A 143 10.07 2.28 4.49
C MET A 143 11.13 1.23 4.20
N LYS A 144 10.85 -0.02 4.57
CA LYS A 144 11.59 -1.21 4.16
C LYS A 144 10.61 -2.32 3.81
N LEU A 145 10.74 -2.88 2.63
CA LEU A 145 10.03 -4.08 2.21
C LEU A 145 10.87 -5.31 2.59
N ARG A 146 10.24 -6.30 3.18
CA ARG A 146 10.83 -7.60 3.53
C ARG A 146 10.01 -8.71 2.91
N GLU A 147 10.64 -9.57 2.15
CA GLU A 147 10.01 -10.66 1.40
C GLU A 147 10.65 -11.99 1.76
N SER A 148 9.85 -13.05 1.76
CA SER A 148 10.31 -14.41 2.10
C SER A 148 10.69 -15.23 0.86
N GLY A 149 10.68 -14.65 -0.34
CA GLY A 149 10.97 -15.38 -1.58
C GLY A 149 10.67 -14.59 -2.85
N GLY A 150 10.18 -15.30 -3.87
CA GLY A 150 9.81 -14.76 -5.18
C GLY A 150 8.42 -14.13 -5.24
N VAL A 151 7.82 -14.10 -6.42
CA VAL A 151 6.48 -13.56 -6.67
C VAL A 151 5.46 -14.32 -5.83
N GLY A 152 4.55 -13.61 -5.14
CA GLY A 152 3.54 -14.22 -4.28
C GLY A 152 4.06 -14.72 -2.91
N SER A 153 5.33 -14.49 -2.59
CA SER A 153 5.87 -14.81 -1.26
C SER A 153 5.28 -13.89 -0.18
N ASP A 154 5.37 -14.34 1.06
CA ASP A 154 4.92 -13.54 2.19
C ASP A 154 5.76 -12.28 2.32
N MET A 155 5.07 -11.17 2.55
CA MET A 155 5.65 -9.84 2.57
C MET A 155 5.34 -9.13 3.89
N GLN A 156 6.33 -8.43 4.42
CA GLN A 156 6.17 -7.54 5.55
C GLN A 156 6.65 -6.14 5.18
N LEU A 157 5.79 -5.16 5.40
CA LEU A 157 6.17 -3.75 5.34
C LEU A 157 6.65 -3.29 6.70
N MET A 158 7.82 -2.68 6.72
CA MET A 158 8.34 -2.00 7.90
C MET A 158 8.29 -0.49 7.66
N LEU A 159 7.76 0.24 8.62
CA LEU A 159 7.65 1.70 8.60
C LEU A 159 8.15 2.26 9.93
N ASP A 160 9.26 3.00 9.88
CA ASP A 160 9.88 3.66 11.04
C ASP A 160 10.06 2.73 12.26
N GLY A 161 10.52 1.48 12.04
CA GLY A 161 10.77 0.46 13.06
C GLY A 161 9.59 -0.43 13.42
N PHE A 162 8.39 -0.12 12.98
CA PHE A 162 7.23 -0.99 13.09
C PHE A 162 7.05 -1.86 11.84
N SER A 163 6.70 -3.13 12.02
CA SER A 163 6.56 -4.08 10.92
C SER A 163 5.25 -4.88 11.02
N GLY A 164 4.87 -5.48 9.89
CA GLY A 164 3.72 -6.38 9.79
C GLY A 164 2.42 -5.72 10.21
N LYS A 165 1.74 -6.25 11.22
CA LYS A 165 0.41 -5.82 11.66
C LYS A 165 0.34 -4.44 12.30
N HIS A 166 1.49 -3.83 12.62
CA HIS A 166 1.57 -2.44 13.10
C HIS A 166 1.31 -1.41 12.01
N VAL A 167 1.46 -1.78 10.73
CA VAL A 167 1.21 -0.93 9.56
C VAL A 167 -0.05 -1.41 8.85
N LYS A 168 -1.01 -0.52 8.66
CA LYS A 168 -2.29 -0.86 8.04
C LYS A 168 -2.38 -0.34 6.61
N VAL A 169 -2.99 -1.15 5.74
CA VAL A 169 -3.17 -0.84 4.32
C VAL A 169 -4.63 -0.52 4.03
N PHE A 170 -4.83 0.53 3.25
CA PHE A 170 -6.13 0.99 2.77
C PHE A 170 -6.10 1.16 1.26
N ILE A 171 -7.22 0.90 0.60
CA ILE A 171 -7.46 1.28 -0.79
C ILE A 171 -8.63 2.26 -0.80
N ASP A 172 -8.38 3.48 -1.29
CA ASP A 172 -9.38 4.56 -1.30
C ASP A 172 -10.02 4.84 0.08
N GLY A 173 -9.26 4.64 1.17
CA GLY A 173 -9.73 4.80 2.54
C GLY A 173 -10.49 3.60 3.12
N VAL A 174 -10.60 2.49 2.39
CA VAL A 174 -11.21 1.23 2.85
C VAL A 174 -10.12 0.31 3.38
N PRO A 175 -10.21 -0.19 4.64
CA PRO A 175 -9.22 -1.11 5.19
C PRO A 175 -9.19 -2.42 4.41
N GLN A 176 -7.96 -2.95 4.18
CA GLN A 176 -7.72 -4.17 3.42
C GLN A 176 -7.57 -5.42 4.30
N GLU A 177 -7.82 -5.31 5.59
CA GLU A 177 -7.83 -6.48 6.48
C GLU A 177 -8.88 -7.49 6.03
N GLY A 178 -8.45 -8.71 5.75
CA GLY A 178 -9.34 -9.79 5.31
C GLY A 178 -9.71 -9.78 3.82
N ALA A 179 -9.05 -8.99 2.97
CA ALA A 179 -9.36 -8.95 1.54
C ALA A 179 -8.83 -10.16 0.73
N GLY A 180 -8.00 -11.02 1.33
CA GLY A 180 -7.40 -12.22 0.69
C GLY A 180 -6.05 -11.94 0.03
N THR A 181 -5.27 -13.03 -0.17
CA THR A 181 -3.87 -12.98 -0.63
C THR A 181 -3.67 -12.31 -1.99
N ALA A 182 -4.63 -12.38 -2.89
CA ALA A 182 -4.51 -11.75 -4.21
C ALA A 182 -4.47 -10.21 -4.13
N PHE A 183 -4.96 -9.62 -3.05
CA PHE A 183 -4.95 -8.18 -2.81
C PHE A 183 -3.79 -7.71 -1.91
N ASP A 184 -2.79 -8.54 -1.67
CA ASP A 184 -1.55 -8.12 -1.02
C ASP A 184 -0.78 -7.16 -1.93
N LEU A 185 -0.09 -6.18 -1.34
CA LEU A 185 0.59 -5.10 -2.08
C LEU A 185 1.64 -5.59 -3.08
N ASN A 186 2.27 -6.73 -2.81
CA ASN A 186 3.24 -7.35 -3.71
C ASN A 186 2.59 -8.08 -4.90
N ASN A 187 1.26 -8.25 -4.89
CA ASN A 187 0.50 -8.85 -5.99
C ASN A 187 -0.24 -7.85 -6.85
N ILE A 188 -0.43 -6.61 -6.37
CA ILE A 188 -1.13 -5.55 -7.10
C ILE A 188 -0.14 -4.76 -7.96
N PRO A 189 -0.33 -4.70 -9.30
CA PRO A 189 0.51 -3.89 -10.18
C PRO A 189 0.48 -2.40 -9.84
N VAL A 190 1.61 -1.71 -10.00
CA VAL A 190 1.70 -0.27 -9.72
C VAL A 190 0.73 0.59 -10.55
N ASN A 191 0.30 0.09 -11.71
CA ASN A 191 -0.70 0.72 -12.59
C ASN A 191 -2.10 0.87 -11.92
N PHE A 192 -2.39 0.08 -10.90
CA PHE A 192 -3.65 0.12 -10.15
C PHE A 192 -3.85 1.45 -9.41
N ALA A 193 -2.76 2.07 -8.97
CA ALA A 193 -2.79 3.30 -8.19
C ALA A 193 -2.48 4.55 -9.04
N GLU A 194 -3.09 5.66 -8.69
CA GLU A 194 -2.69 7.01 -9.12
C GLU A 194 -1.57 7.55 -8.22
N ARG A 195 -1.70 7.29 -6.91
CA ARG A 195 -0.70 7.64 -5.92
C ARG A 195 -0.81 6.71 -4.70
N ILE A 196 0.26 6.67 -3.93
CA ILE A 196 0.30 5.99 -2.64
C ILE A 196 0.59 7.04 -1.58
N GLU A 197 -0.22 7.09 -0.53
CA GLU A 197 -0.09 7.99 0.60
C GLU A 197 0.39 7.20 1.81
N VAL A 198 1.42 7.67 2.50
CA VAL A 198 1.97 7.03 3.70
C VAL A 198 1.94 8.02 4.85
N TYR A 199 1.19 7.70 5.90
CA TYR A 199 1.10 8.42 7.16
C TYR A 199 1.96 7.72 8.19
N LYS A 200 2.99 8.40 8.70
CA LYS A 200 4.03 7.80 9.53
C LYS A 200 3.75 8.03 11.02
N GLY A 201 3.68 6.96 11.78
CA GLY A 201 3.59 6.96 13.25
C GLY A 201 2.27 7.48 13.80
N VAL A 202 1.88 8.71 13.48
CA VAL A 202 0.63 9.32 13.94
C VAL A 202 -0.37 9.36 12.80
N VAL A 203 -1.55 8.75 13.02
CA VAL A 203 -2.52 8.50 11.96
C VAL A 203 -3.77 9.37 12.12
N PRO A 204 -4.21 10.07 11.05
CA PRO A 204 -5.47 10.81 11.06
C PRO A 204 -6.65 9.96 11.51
N VAL A 205 -7.56 10.54 12.28
CA VAL A 205 -8.76 9.89 12.79
C VAL A 205 -9.60 9.27 11.67
N GLY A 206 -9.65 9.90 10.52
CA GLY A 206 -10.48 9.45 9.40
C GLY A 206 -10.13 8.07 8.83
N PHE A 207 -9.02 7.45 9.22
CA PHE A 207 -8.75 6.04 8.91
C PHE A 207 -9.36 5.07 9.92
N GLY A 208 -9.73 5.52 11.15
CA GLY A 208 -10.35 4.67 12.16
C GLY A 208 -9.61 3.37 12.41
N THR A 209 -8.31 3.46 12.68
CA THR A 209 -7.42 2.30 12.76
C THR A 209 -6.66 2.23 14.08
N ASP A 210 -6.28 1.02 14.46
CA ASP A 210 -5.38 0.68 15.57
C ASP A 210 -3.91 0.52 15.13
N ALA A 211 -3.49 1.16 14.04
CA ALA A 211 -2.11 1.14 13.58
C ALA A 211 -1.18 1.88 14.53
N LEU A 212 -0.04 1.27 14.91
CA LEU A 212 1.02 1.91 15.68
C LEU A 212 2.09 2.54 14.79
N GLY A 213 2.44 1.86 13.69
CA GLY A 213 3.50 2.28 12.76
C GLY A 213 3.04 3.34 11.77
N GLY A 214 1.78 3.28 11.37
CA GLY A 214 1.23 4.17 10.37
C GLY A 214 0.25 3.51 9.41
N VAL A 215 -0.14 4.27 8.39
CA VAL A 215 -1.11 3.85 7.37
C VAL A 215 -0.54 4.07 5.98
N ILE A 216 -0.75 3.09 5.12
CA ILE A 216 -0.53 3.17 3.67
C ILE A 216 -1.89 3.21 2.99
N ASN A 217 -2.20 4.29 2.28
CA ASN A 217 -3.44 4.45 1.54
C ASN A 217 -3.15 4.49 0.05
N ILE A 218 -3.63 3.50 -0.67
CA ILE A 218 -3.55 3.41 -2.13
C ILE A 218 -4.74 4.15 -2.70
N VAL A 219 -4.48 5.18 -3.48
CA VAL A 219 -5.51 5.98 -4.12
C VAL A 219 -5.60 5.58 -5.58
N THR A 220 -6.76 5.05 -5.97
CA THR A 220 -7.04 4.67 -7.36
C THR A 220 -7.41 5.88 -8.19
N ASN A 221 -7.26 5.76 -9.51
CA ASN A 221 -7.62 6.84 -10.42
C ASN A 221 -9.14 7.07 -10.42
N LYS A 222 -9.57 8.25 -9.97
CA LYS A 222 -10.99 8.64 -9.91
C LYS A 222 -11.35 9.74 -10.92
N GLN A 223 -10.51 10.00 -11.91
CA GLN A 223 -10.76 11.07 -12.87
C GLN A 223 -11.98 10.77 -13.74
N LYS A 224 -12.85 11.74 -13.88
CA LYS A 224 -13.98 11.73 -14.83
C LYS A 224 -13.42 11.88 -16.26
N ARG A 225 -13.30 10.75 -16.97
CA ARG A 225 -12.96 10.74 -18.39
C ARG A 225 -14.13 10.17 -19.18
N ASN A 226 -14.29 10.59 -20.42
CA ASN A 226 -15.31 9.99 -21.28
C ASN A 226 -15.07 8.48 -21.39
N TRP A 227 -13.83 8.07 -21.66
CA TRP A 227 -13.39 6.67 -21.57
C TRP A 227 -11.87 6.58 -21.48
N PHE A 228 -11.36 5.49 -20.93
CA PHE A 228 -9.93 5.16 -20.96
C PHE A 228 -9.71 3.66 -21.01
N LEU A 229 -8.56 3.26 -21.56
CA LEU A 229 -8.02 1.91 -21.55
C LEU A 229 -6.54 1.99 -21.19
N ASP A 230 -6.14 1.26 -20.14
CA ASP A 230 -4.74 1.02 -19.77
C ASP A 230 -4.53 -0.50 -19.77
N ALA A 231 -3.71 -1.01 -20.67
CA ALA A 231 -3.42 -2.44 -20.75
C ALA A 231 -1.92 -2.67 -20.84
N SER A 232 -1.42 -3.68 -20.14
CA SER A 232 -0.01 -4.05 -20.19
C SER A 232 0.19 -5.55 -19.99
N TYR A 233 1.27 -6.03 -20.59
CA TYR A 233 1.78 -7.37 -20.38
C TYR A 233 3.28 -7.30 -20.15
N SER A 234 3.80 -8.10 -19.22
CA SER A 234 5.23 -8.26 -18.98
C SER A 234 5.60 -9.72 -18.88
N TYR A 235 6.81 -10.01 -19.34
CA TYR A 235 7.44 -11.32 -19.26
C TYR A 235 8.87 -11.18 -18.74
N GLY A 236 9.36 -12.16 -17.98
CA GLY A 236 10.69 -12.11 -17.43
C GLY A 236 11.21 -13.42 -16.87
N SER A 237 12.36 -13.34 -16.21
CA SER A 237 13.05 -14.46 -15.57
C SER A 237 12.11 -15.26 -14.67
N PHE A 238 12.42 -16.54 -14.48
CA PHE A 238 11.64 -17.50 -13.69
C PHE A 238 10.22 -17.73 -14.24
N ASN A 239 10.07 -17.65 -15.58
CA ASN A 239 8.79 -17.76 -16.27
C ASN A 239 7.73 -16.81 -15.68
N THR A 240 8.14 -15.58 -15.37
CA THR A 240 7.25 -14.61 -14.73
C THR A 240 6.40 -13.89 -15.76
N HIS A 241 5.07 -13.97 -15.63
CA HIS A 241 4.08 -13.30 -16.46
C HIS A 241 3.25 -12.35 -15.60
N LYS A 242 3.04 -11.11 -16.06
CA LYS A 242 2.12 -10.18 -15.41
C LYS A 242 1.26 -9.50 -16.46
N SER A 243 -0.04 -9.59 -16.31
CA SER A 243 -1.04 -8.93 -17.17
C SER A 243 -1.82 -7.90 -16.36
N TYR A 244 -2.19 -6.80 -16.99
CA TYR A 244 -3.01 -5.76 -16.40
C TYR A 244 -3.91 -5.13 -17.43
N VAL A 245 -5.17 -4.94 -17.11
CA VAL A 245 -6.15 -4.21 -17.93
C VAL A 245 -7.01 -3.35 -17.01
N ASN A 246 -7.13 -2.08 -17.34
CA ASN A 246 -8.09 -1.18 -16.70
C ASN A 246 -8.85 -0.43 -17.78
N PHE A 247 -10.16 -0.61 -17.83
CA PHE A 247 -11.07 0.05 -18.75
C PHE A 247 -12.17 0.75 -17.97
N GLY A 248 -12.45 2.00 -18.30
CA GLY A 248 -13.53 2.74 -17.66
C GLY A 248 -14.16 3.77 -18.58
N GLN A 249 -15.43 4.08 -18.30
CA GLN A 249 -16.20 5.07 -19.03
C GLN A 249 -17.15 5.82 -18.10
N GLY A 250 -17.16 7.13 -18.24
CA GLY A 250 -18.13 8.02 -17.61
C GLY A 250 -19.03 8.66 -18.66
N PHE A 251 -20.33 8.72 -18.39
CA PHE A 251 -21.33 9.32 -19.27
C PHE A 251 -21.75 10.70 -18.77
N LYS A 252 -22.25 11.53 -19.67
CA LYS A 252 -22.74 12.89 -19.35
C LYS A 252 -23.87 12.90 -18.30
N ASN A 253 -24.66 11.85 -18.24
CA ASN A 253 -25.72 11.67 -17.23
C ASN A 253 -25.19 11.26 -15.85
N GLY A 254 -23.85 11.12 -15.69
CA GLY A 254 -23.18 10.75 -14.44
C GLY A 254 -23.04 9.25 -14.22
N LEU A 255 -23.64 8.38 -15.04
CA LEU A 255 -23.36 6.93 -14.99
C LEU A 255 -21.88 6.68 -15.26
N THR A 256 -21.27 5.80 -14.50
CA THR A 256 -19.84 5.46 -14.61
C THR A 256 -19.67 3.97 -14.35
N TYR A 257 -18.83 3.33 -15.16
CA TYR A 257 -18.36 1.97 -14.88
C TYR A 257 -16.86 1.85 -15.11
N GLU A 258 -16.24 0.90 -14.42
CA GLU A 258 -14.82 0.59 -14.53
C GLU A 258 -14.62 -0.90 -14.33
N ILE A 259 -13.73 -1.50 -15.11
CA ILE A 259 -13.29 -2.88 -14.96
C ILE A 259 -11.77 -2.85 -14.86
N ASN A 260 -11.25 -3.37 -13.76
CA ASN A 260 -9.81 -3.54 -13.53
C ASN A 260 -9.52 -5.03 -13.36
N ALA A 261 -8.57 -5.55 -14.11
CA ALA A 261 -8.17 -6.95 -14.03
C ALA A 261 -6.64 -7.05 -14.06
N TYR A 262 -6.11 -7.98 -13.28
CA TYR A 262 -4.68 -8.30 -13.31
C TYR A 262 -4.43 -9.78 -13.00
N GLN A 263 -3.28 -10.25 -13.46
CA GLN A 263 -2.80 -11.61 -13.25
C GLN A 263 -1.29 -11.56 -13.03
N ASN A 264 -0.79 -12.39 -12.09
CA ASN A 264 0.62 -12.68 -11.93
C ASN A 264 0.82 -14.19 -11.95
N TYR A 265 1.88 -14.62 -12.61
CA TYR A 265 2.34 -16.00 -12.64
C TYR A 265 3.87 -16.02 -12.54
N SER A 266 4.44 -16.95 -11.80
CA SER A 266 5.87 -17.24 -11.78
C SER A 266 6.13 -18.65 -11.30
N ASP A 267 7.07 -19.37 -11.93
CA ASP A 267 7.57 -20.64 -11.40
C ASP A 267 8.46 -20.43 -10.17
N ASN A 268 8.96 -19.19 -9.94
CA ASN A 268 9.92 -18.86 -8.88
C ASN A 268 11.12 -19.82 -8.79
N ASN A 269 11.50 -20.42 -9.91
CA ASN A 269 12.49 -21.50 -10.02
C ASN A 269 13.95 -20.97 -10.06
N TYR A 270 14.24 -19.93 -9.25
CA TYR A 270 15.58 -19.37 -9.14
C TYR A 270 16.50 -20.26 -8.31
N TYR A 271 17.82 -20.05 -8.46
CA TYR A 271 18.84 -20.74 -7.72
C TYR A 271 19.10 -20.08 -6.37
N ILE A 272 19.32 -20.92 -5.36
CA ILE A 272 19.76 -20.54 -4.02
C ILE A 272 20.97 -21.39 -3.63
N ASN A 273 21.68 -20.98 -2.57
CA ASN A 273 22.70 -21.81 -1.95
C ASN A 273 22.16 -22.41 -0.66
N ASN A 274 22.17 -23.72 -0.55
CA ASN A 274 21.76 -24.41 0.66
C ASN A 274 22.52 -25.74 0.78
N TRP A 275 22.60 -26.25 2.00
CA TRP A 275 23.08 -27.61 2.18
C TRP A 275 22.04 -28.61 1.69
N VAL A 276 22.49 -29.77 1.22
CA VAL A 276 21.65 -30.82 0.64
C VAL A 276 21.75 -32.07 1.50
N GLU A 277 20.61 -32.49 1.98
CA GLU A 277 20.47 -33.78 2.68
C GLU A 277 20.67 -34.93 1.70
N GLU A 278 21.52 -35.91 2.02
CA GLU A 278 21.78 -37.07 1.18
C GLU A 278 20.84 -38.22 1.60
N PHE A 279 20.15 -38.80 0.60
CA PHE A 279 19.22 -39.91 0.82
C PHE A 279 19.87 -41.25 0.48
N ASN A 280 19.70 -42.21 1.40
CA ASN A 280 20.00 -43.63 1.14
C ASN A 280 18.70 -44.37 0.80
N HIS A 281 18.52 -44.69 -0.48
CA HIS A 281 17.32 -45.34 -1.00
C HIS A 281 17.20 -46.84 -0.62
N GLU A 282 18.31 -47.52 -0.19
CA GLU A 282 18.25 -48.93 0.22
C GLU A 282 17.54 -49.10 1.56
N ASN A 283 17.74 -48.18 2.48
CA ASN A 283 17.19 -48.24 3.82
C ASN A 283 16.25 -47.09 4.18
N ASN A 284 15.97 -46.21 3.21
CA ASN A 284 15.12 -45.03 3.39
C ASN A 284 15.58 -44.08 4.53
N THR A 285 16.87 -43.92 4.66
CA THR A 285 17.47 -43.01 5.67
C THR A 285 18.07 -41.78 5.03
N SER A 286 18.35 -40.79 5.83
CA SER A 286 18.96 -39.54 5.37
C SER A 286 20.13 -39.14 6.25
N VAL A 287 21.15 -38.52 5.65
CA VAL A 287 22.30 -37.95 6.32
C VAL A 287 22.33 -36.43 6.07
N SER A 288 22.35 -35.67 7.14
CA SER A 288 22.44 -34.22 7.08
C SER A 288 23.87 -33.80 7.30
N ASP A 289 24.47 -33.14 6.29
CA ASP A 289 25.78 -32.50 6.37
C ASP A 289 25.60 -31.00 6.01
N GLU A 290 25.55 -30.15 7.04
CA GLU A 290 25.41 -28.68 6.86
C GLU A 290 26.59 -28.05 6.11
N SER A 291 27.71 -28.76 5.98
CA SER A 291 28.89 -28.29 5.21
C SER A 291 28.74 -28.53 3.71
N ASN A 292 27.84 -29.44 3.27
CA ASN A 292 27.58 -29.76 1.88
C ASN A 292 26.69 -28.71 1.19
N ILE A 293 27.16 -27.48 1.12
CA ILE A 293 26.45 -26.36 0.51
C ILE A 293 26.54 -26.44 -1.02
N GLN A 294 25.40 -26.57 -1.67
CA GLN A 294 25.28 -26.64 -3.13
C GLN A 294 24.41 -25.48 -3.66
N ARG A 295 24.60 -25.18 -4.95
CA ARG A 295 23.71 -24.28 -5.70
C ARG A 295 22.55 -25.10 -6.24
N VAL A 296 21.39 -24.96 -5.60
CA VAL A 296 20.16 -25.73 -5.88
C VAL A 296 19.07 -24.87 -6.49
N LYS A 297 18.20 -25.46 -7.29
CA LYS A 297 17.07 -24.79 -7.93
C LYS A 297 15.80 -25.03 -7.14
N ARG A 298 14.98 -23.99 -6.93
CA ARG A 298 13.63 -24.16 -6.38
C ARG A 298 12.75 -24.87 -7.39
N PHE A 299 11.87 -25.79 -6.94
CA PHE A 299 11.06 -26.65 -7.82
C PHE A 299 9.59 -26.77 -7.40
N ASN A 300 9.22 -26.36 -6.17
CA ASN A 300 7.84 -26.37 -5.65
C ASN A 300 7.49 -24.99 -5.11
N ASP A 301 7.58 -23.92 -5.96
CA ASP A 301 7.39 -22.52 -5.56
C ASP A 301 6.55 -21.73 -6.56
N THR A 302 5.79 -22.42 -7.40
CA THR A 302 4.91 -21.80 -8.39
C THR A 302 3.86 -20.95 -7.70
N PHE A 303 3.67 -19.74 -8.22
CA PHE A 303 2.62 -18.83 -7.79
C PHE A 303 1.80 -18.35 -8.98
N HIS A 304 0.48 -18.40 -8.83
CA HIS A 304 -0.46 -17.85 -9.80
C HIS A 304 -1.59 -17.14 -9.06
N ASN A 305 -1.89 -15.89 -9.45
CA ASN A 305 -3.10 -15.23 -9.01
C ASN A 305 -3.72 -14.38 -10.11
N GLU A 306 -5.03 -14.26 -10.06
CA GLU A 306 -5.82 -13.36 -10.88
C GLU A 306 -6.84 -12.59 -10.03
N ALA A 307 -7.14 -11.36 -10.43
CA ALA A 307 -8.17 -10.56 -9.81
C ALA A 307 -8.93 -9.73 -10.86
N VAL A 308 -10.24 -9.62 -10.67
CA VAL A 308 -11.12 -8.78 -11.46
C VAL A 308 -11.96 -7.92 -10.53
N ILE A 309 -11.95 -6.62 -10.74
CA ILE A 309 -12.71 -5.65 -9.96
C ILE A 309 -13.63 -4.89 -10.92
N GLY A 310 -14.94 -5.14 -10.78
CA GLY A 310 -15.98 -4.40 -11.50
C GLY A 310 -16.56 -3.31 -10.62
N LYS A 311 -16.70 -2.10 -11.16
CA LYS A 311 -17.31 -0.96 -10.48
C LYS A 311 -18.38 -0.35 -11.37
N VAL A 312 -19.57 -0.04 -10.80
CA VAL A 312 -20.65 0.66 -11.49
C VAL A 312 -21.33 1.62 -10.53
N GLY A 313 -21.73 2.78 -11.03
CA GLY A 313 -22.40 3.73 -10.18
C GLY A 313 -22.67 5.06 -10.84
N VAL A 314 -22.97 6.07 -10.02
CA VAL A 314 -23.27 7.42 -10.49
C VAL A 314 -22.38 8.45 -9.80
N THR A 315 -22.07 9.51 -10.55
CA THR A 315 -21.27 10.65 -10.05
C THR A 315 -21.97 11.97 -10.39
N GLY A 316 -21.72 12.99 -9.54
CA GLY A 316 -22.19 14.37 -9.80
C GLY A 316 -23.72 14.54 -9.77
N LYS A 317 -24.43 13.77 -8.93
CA LYS A 317 -25.85 13.92 -8.67
C LYS A 317 -26.10 14.88 -7.50
N SER A 318 -27.30 15.51 -7.48
CA SER A 318 -27.66 16.40 -6.37
C SER A 318 -27.67 15.69 -5.01
N TRP A 319 -28.05 14.44 -4.97
CA TRP A 319 -28.14 13.59 -3.78
C TRP A 319 -26.86 12.77 -3.49
N ALA A 320 -25.94 12.63 -4.46
CA ALA A 320 -24.65 11.93 -4.29
C ALA A 320 -23.60 12.52 -5.24
N ASP A 321 -22.49 12.96 -4.69
CA ASP A 321 -21.32 13.29 -5.52
C ASP A 321 -20.70 12.04 -6.13
N ARG A 322 -20.82 10.92 -5.38
CA ARG A 322 -20.40 9.59 -5.82
C ARG A 322 -21.20 8.52 -5.08
N LEU A 323 -21.78 7.60 -5.82
CA LEU A 323 -22.32 6.33 -5.33
C LEU A 323 -21.83 5.23 -6.26
N MET A 324 -21.04 4.30 -5.72
CA MET A 324 -20.45 3.19 -6.48
C MET A 324 -20.75 1.86 -5.81
N PHE A 325 -21.14 0.89 -6.61
CA PHE A 325 -21.18 -0.53 -6.25
C PHE A 325 -20.00 -1.22 -6.92
N ASN A 326 -19.24 -1.97 -6.15
CA ASN A 326 -18.08 -2.68 -6.64
C ASN A 326 -18.16 -4.15 -6.24
N VAL A 327 -17.66 -5.02 -7.11
CA VAL A 327 -17.44 -6.44 -6.80
C VAL A 327 -16.02 -6.77 -7.22
N ALA A 328 -15.22 -7.27 -6.28
CA ALA A 328 -13.91 -7.83 -6.56
C ALA A 328 -13.99 -9.36 -6.41
N TYR A 329 -13.47 -10.05 -7.40
CA TYR A 329 -13.22 -11.50 -7.39
C TYR A 329 -11.75 -11.74 -7.57
N SER A 330 -11.19 -12.70 -6.84
CA SER A 330 -9.82 -13.14 -7.04
C SER A 330 -9.68 -14.62 -6.77
N HIS A 331 -8.70 -15.24 -7.43
CA HIS A 331 -8.27 -16.60 -7.21
C HIS A 331 -6.75 -16.64 -7.07
N PHE A 332 -6.21 -17.60 -6.29
CA PHE A 332 -4.78 -17.83 -6.19
C PHE A 332 -4.46 -19.32 -6.05
N TYR A 333 -3.28 -19.69 -6.52
CA TYR A 333 -2.61 -20.96 -6.30
C TYR A 333 -1.16 -20.67 -5.89
N LYS A 334 -0.66 -21.35 -4.86
CA LYS A 334 0.69 -21.16 -4.32
C LYS A 334 1.27 -22.48 -3.87
N GLU A 335 2.36 -22.89 -4.50
CA GLU A 335 3.23 -23.95 -3.98
C GLU A 335 4.09 -23.39 -2.83
N ILE A 336 4.50 -24.27 -1.93
CA ILE A 336 5.27 -23.91 -0.73
C ILE A 336 6.52 -24.75 -0.72
N GLN A 337 7.66 -24.16 -1.12
CA GLN A 337 8.92 -24.87 -1.28
C GLN A 337 9.61 -25.18 0.05
N ASN A 338 9.47 -24.34 1.05
CA ASN A 338 10.21 -24.47 2.31
C ASN A 338 9.39 -24.00 3.51
N GLY A 339 9.78 -24.48 4.67
CA GLY A 339 9.26 -24.02 5.95
C GLY A 339 9.69 -22.57 6.29
N VAL A 340 9.60 -22.21 7.57
CA VAL A 340 10.06 -20.90 8.07
C VAL A 340 11.57 -20.75 7.86
N TYR A 341 12.31 -21.85 7.97
CA TYR A 341 13.73 -21.93 7.64
C TYR A 341 13.91 -22.51 6.23
N GLN A 342 14.97 -22.09 5.55
CA GLN A 342 15.29 -22.54 4.20
C GLN A 342 15.69 -24.02 4.14
N GLU A 343 16.18 -24.58 5.26
CA GLU A 343 16.62 -25.97 5.37
C GLU A 343 15.48 -26.99 5.25
N ILE A 344 14.25 -26.60 5.63
CA ILE A 344 13.07 -27.47 5.60
C ILE A 344 12.46 -27.42 4.21
N VAL A 345 12.56 -28.52 3.45
CA VAL A 345 12.13 -28.63 2.05
C VAL A 345 10.77 -29.31 1.94
N PHE A 346 9.89 -28.72 1.17
CA PHE A 346 8.60 -29.30 0.79
C PHE A 346 8.56 -29.49 -0.74
N GLY A 347 8.09 -30.64 -1.20
CA GLY A 347 8.03 -31.01 -2.62
C GLY A 347 6.61 -31.01 -3.20
N GLU A 348 5.57 -31.12 -2.36
CA GLU A 348 4.17 -31.25 -2.81
C GLU A 348 3.22 -30.32 -2.06
N LYS A 349 3.66 -29.73 -0.95
CA LYS A 349 2.82 -28.83 -0.15
C LYS A 349 2.39 -27.61 -0.97
N HIS A 350 1.09 -27.32 -0.96
CA HIS A 350 0.53 -26.16 -1.68
C HIS A 350 -0.76 -25.66 -1.01
N ARG A 351 -1.19 -24.48 -1.45
CA ARG A 351 -2.49 -23.91 -1.08
C ARG A 351 -3.12 -23.18 -2.25
N HIS A 352 -4.45 -23.13 -2.27
CA HIS A 352 -5.20 -22.36 -3.25
C HIS A 352 -6.47 -21.79 -2.62
N GLY A 353 -7.09 -20.84 -3.29
CA GLY A 353 -8.31 -20.24 -2.77
C GLY A 353 -8.86 -19.13 -3.65
N TYR A 354 -10.02 -18.62 -3.23
CA TYR A 354 -10.66 -17.49 -3.88
C TYR A 354 -11.23 -16.51 -2.88
N SER A 355 -11.47 -15.28 -3.35
CA SER A 355 -12.11 -14.22 -2.58
C SER A 355 -13.19 -13.53 -3.40
N ILE A 356 -14.32 -13.20 -2.76
CA ILE A 356 -15.38 -12.37 -3.33
C ILE A 356 -15.64 -11.22 -2.37
N VAL A 357 -15.54 -9.98 -2.88
CA VAL A 357 -15.61 -8.76 -2.07
C VAL A 357 -16.58 -7.76 -2.70
N PRO A 358 -17.90 -7.88 -2.49
CA PRO A 358 -18.83 -6.82 -2.80
C PRO A 358 -18.64 -5.63 -1.86
N SER A 359 -18.75 -4.42 -2.40
CA SER A 359 -18.61 -3.18 -1.64
C SER A 359 -19.44 -2.04 -2.19
N VAL A 360 -19.73 -1.05 -1.34
CA VAL A 360 -20.44 0.18 -1.69
C VAL A 360 -19.67 1.38 -1.15
N GLU A 361 -19.58 2.43 -1.96
CA GLU A 361 -19.04 3.74 -1.59
C GLU A 361 -20.11 4.81 -1.85
N TYR A 362 -20.51 5.53 -0.80
CA TYR A 362 -21.34 6.73 -0.92
C TYR A 362 -20.58 7.94 -0.43
N ARG A 363 -20.67 9.04 -1.17
CA ARG A 363 -20.06 10.30 -0.80
C ARG A 363 -20.95 11.46 -1.18
N LYS A 364 -21.09 12.42 -0.25
CA LYS A 364 -21.79 13.68 -0.47
C LYS A 364 -21.10 14.80 0.27
N GLN A 365 -20.78 15.88 -0.46
CA GLN A 365 -20.33 17.15 0.10
C GLN A 365 -21.54 18.02 0.41
N ASN A 366 -21.45 18.82 1.46
CA ASN A 366 -22.51 19.71 1.92
C ASN A 366 -23.85 18.96 2.13
N LEU A 367 -23.80 17.75 2.69
CA LEU A 367 -25.00 16.96 3.01
C LEU A 367 -25.78 17.67 4.10
N PHE A 368 -27.08 17.94 3.88
CA PHE A 368 -28.01 18.66 4.77
C PHE A 368 -27.62 20.12 5.06
N THR A 369 -26.34 20.45 5.26
CA THR A 369 -25.87 21.80 5.56
C THR A 369 -24.52 22.08 4.90
N LYS A 370 -24.28 23.36 4.60
CA LYS A 370 -23.00 23.78 4.00
C LYS A 370 -21.83 23.48 4.95
N GLY A 371 -20.80 22.84 4.43
CA GLY A 371 -19.59 22.47 5.18
C GLY A 371 -19.63 21.07 5.76
N LEU A 372 -20.75 20.34 5.75
CA LEU A 372 -20.83 18.94 6.19
C LEU A 372 -20.60 17.98 5.02
N ASP A 373 -19.47 17.31 5.01
CA ASP A 373 -19.16 16.25 4.04
C ASP A 373 -19.28 14.88 4.71
N VAL A 374 -19.92 13.94 4.05
CA VAL A 374 -20.11 12.58 4.56
C VAL A 374 -19.62 11.58 3.53
N THR A 375 -18.86 10.60 4.00
CA THR A 375 -18.44 9.42 3.25
C THR A 375 -18.81 8.17 4.02
N VAL A 376 -19.46 7.23 3.35
CA VAL A 376 -19.79 5.90 3.90
C VAL A 376 -19.24 4.86 2.95
N THR A 377 -18.53 3.88 3.51
CA THR A 377 -18.13 2.69 2.76
C THR A 377 -18.55 1.44 3.53
N ALA A 378 -18.95 0.41 2.81
CA ALA A 378 -19.20 -0.90 3.39
C ALA A 378 -18.69 -1.98 2.43
N ASN A 379 -18.06 -3.01 2.97
CA ASN A 379 -17.67 -4.19 2.20
C ASN A 379 -17.89 -5.47 3.00
N TYR A 380 -18.18 -6.53 2.28
CA TYR A 380 -18.23 -7.90 2.78
C TYR A 380 -17.17 -8.73 2.09
N ASN A 381 -16.29 -9.35 2.84
CA ASN A 381 -15.25 -10.23 2.32
C ASN A 381 -15.66 -11.67 2.59
N HIS A 382 -15.59 -12.51 1.57
CA HIS A 382 -15.72 -13.95 1.67
C HIS A 382 -14.50 -14.59 1.02
N ASN A 383 -13.65 -15.24 1.84
CA ASN A 383 -12.41 -15.84 1.39
C ASN A 383 -12.43 -17.32 1.75
N LEU A 384 -12.18 -18.20 0.78
CA LEU A 384 -11.94 -19.61 0.98
C LEU A 384 -10.47 -19.91 0.68
N THR A 385 -9.82 -20.64 1.56
CA THR A 385 -8.46 -21.16 1.37
C THR A 385 -8.44 -22.65 1.66
N THR A 386 -7.88 -23.42 0.76
CA THR A 386 -7.62 -24.86 0.90
C THR A 386 -6.12 -25.06 1.10
N ASN A 387 -5.72 -25.71 2.19
CA ASN A 387 -4.35 -26.09 2.48
C ASN A 387 -4.19 -27.59 2.22
N VAL A 388 -3.14 -27.95 1.48
CA VAL A 388 -2.85 -29.33 1.08
C VAL A 388 -1.42 -29.68 1.48
N ASP A 389 -1.29 -30.66 2.37
CA ASP A 389 -0.03 -31.26 2.83
C ASP A 389 -0.27 -32.76 3.08
N THR A 390 -0.32 -33.55 2.01
CA THR A 390 -0.66 -34.96 2.02
C THR A 390 0.44 -35.86 1.46
N ALA A 391 1.65 -35.29 1.24
CA ALA A 391 2.77 -36.00 0.65
C ALA A 391 3.18 -37.23 1.49
N MET A 392 3.49 -38.31 0.83
CA MET A 392 4.02 -39.54 1.42
C MET A 392 5.54 -39.66 1.26
N TYR A 393 6.19 -38.57 0.87
CA TYR A 393 7.63 -38.53 0.62
C TYR A 393 8.27 -37.39 1.39
N LYS A 394 9.54 -37.59 1.77
CA LYS A 394 10.46 -36.54 2.21
C LYS A 394 11.32 -36.11 1.03
N TYR A 395 11.42 -34.83 0.76
CA TYR A 395 12.19 -34.26 -0.34
C TYR A 395 13.48 -33.59 0.17
N ASN A 396 14.52 -33.63 -0.67
CA ASN A 396 15.69 -32.76 -0.50
C ASN A 396 15.72 -31.64 -1.55
N TRP A 397 16.70 -30.73 -1.46
CA TRP A 397 16.81 -29.61 -2.38
C TRP A 397 17.13 -29.96 -3.83
N LEU A 398 17.54 -31.20 -4.15
CA LEU A 398 17.71 -31.69 -5.52
C LEU A 398 16.41 -32.23 -6.12
N GLY A 399 15.33 -32.28 -5.34
CA GLY A 399 14.06 -32.90 -5.73
C GLY A 399 14.06 -34.41 -5.60
N ASP A 400 15.13 -35.00 -5.02
CA ASP A 400 15.18 -36.40 -4.67
C ASP A 400 14.30 -36.69 -3.45
N ARG A 401 13.77 -37.91 -3.32
CA ARG A 401 12.77 -38.24 -2.30
C ARG A 401 12.87 -39.69 -1.78
N ILE A 402 12.56 -39.85 -0.52
CA ILE A 402 12.40 -41.12 0.15
C ILE A 402 11.01 -41.26 0.77
N PRO A 403 10.43 -42.48 0.85
CA PRO A 403 9.14 -42.72 1.50
C PRO A 403 9.11 -42.29 2.96
N ARG A 404 7.97 -41.77 3.42
CA ARG A 404 7.66 -41.47 4.83
C ARG A 404 6.66 -42.48 5.38
N SER A 405 6.74 -42.71 6.68
CA SER A 405 5.77 -43.54 7.40
C SER A 405 4.45 -42.84 7.68
N THR A 406 4.44 -41.51 7.66
CA THR A 406 3.27 -40.69 7.91
C THR A 406 3.12 -39.68 6.79
N ALA A 407 1.88 -39.39 6.39
CA ALA A 407 1.59 -38.39 5.38
C ALA A 407 1.85 -36.98 5.92
N GLY A 408 2.10 -36.06 4.98
CA GLY A 408 2.38 -34.64 5.25
C GLY A 408 3.87 -34.34 5.40
N GLU A 409 4.31 -33.25 4.76
CA GLU A 409 5.71 -32.80 4.82
C GLU A 409 5.98 -32.01 6.10
N GLN A 410 4.99 -31.23 6.55
CA GLN A 410 5.00 -30.54 7.84
C GLN A 410 3.94 -31.12 8.78
N ASN A 411 2.67 -31.09 8.36
CA ASN A 411 1.52 -31.62 9.08
C ASN A 411 0.64 -32.35 8.07
N HIS A 412 0.16 -33.56 8.37
CA HIS A 412 -0.85 -34.19 7.52
C HIS A 412 -2.10 -33.33 7.51
N GLN A 413 -2.30 -32.59 6.42
CA GLN A 413 -3.38 -31.60 6.30
C GLN A 413 -4.01 -31.63 4.91
N PHE A 414 -5.32 -31.75 4.89
CA PHE A 414 -6.14 -31.35 3.75
C PHE A 414 -7.37 -30.66 4.33
N SER A 415 -7.36 -29.33 4.31
CA SER A 415 -8.35 -28.55 5.06
C SER A 415 -8.81 -27.35 4.26
N GLU A 416 -10.06 -26.97 4.48
CA GLU A 416 -10.64 -25.72 4.01
C GLU A 416 -10.85 -24.75 5.16
N GLN A 417 -10.54 -23.48 4.91
CA GLN A 417 -10.83 -22.36 5.81
C GLN A 417 -11.65 -21.32 5.10
N ILE A 418 -12.76 -20.92 5.70
CA ILE A 418 -13.62 -19.84 5.23
C ILE A 418 -13.50 -18.67 6.21
N ASN A 419 -13.03 -17.54 5.70
CA ASN A 419 -12.98 -16.28 6.43
C ASN A 419 -14.03 -15.32 5.88
N THR A 420 -14.87 -14.77 6.75
CA THR A 420 -15.86 -13.75 6.38
C THR A 420 -15.71 -12.51 7.24
N ASN A 421 -15.76 -11.34 6.61
CA ASN A 421 -15.61 -10.04 7.27
C ASN A 421 -16.64 -9.05 6.76
N TRP A 422 -17.26 -8.31 7.67
CA TRP A 422 -17.94 -7.06 7.37
C TRP A 422 -17.08 -5.89 7.83
N ASN A 423 -16.90 -4.90 6.97
CA ASN A 423 -16.25 -3.64 7.32
C ASN A 423 -17.16 -2.49 6.89
N THR A 424 -17.42 -1.57 7.81
CA THR A 424 -18.20 -0.36 7.54
C THR A 424 -17.43 0.84 8.07
N THR A 425 -17.27 1.87 7.24
CA THR A 425 -16.62 3.13 7.63
C THR A 425 -17.57 4.28 7.40
N LEU A 426 -17.78 5.09 8.42
CA LEU A 426 -18.46 6.38 8.35
C LEU A 426 -17.47 7.48 8.66
N THR A 427 -17.29 8.44 7.77
CA THR A 427 -16.52 9.65 8.00
C THR A 427 -17.39 10.87 7.75
N ALA A 428 -17.53 11.73 8.76
CA ALA A 428 -18.21 13.01 8.68
C ALA A 428 -17.22 14.14 8.98
N VAL A 429 -17.10 15.08 8.07
CA VAL A 429 -16.24 16.26 8.21
C VAL A 429 -17.11 17.50 8.19
N TYR A 430 -17.08 18.26 9.27
CA TYR A 430 -17.79 19.53 9.36
C TYR A 430 -16.83 20.71 9.39
N ARG A 431 -16.89 21.56 8.37
CA ARG A 431 -16.10 22.79 8.24
C ARG A 431 -16.88 24.01 8.71
N LEU A 432 -16.36 24.64 9.73
CA LEU A 432 -16.91 25.92 10.24
C LEU A 432 -16.00 27.07 9.79
N GLY A 433 -16.40 27.74 8.71
CA GLY A 433 -15.57 28.74 8.04
C GLY A 433 -14.34 28.13 7.37
N LYS A 434 -13.24 28.92 7.33
CA LYS A 434 -11.97 28.49 6.72
C LYS A 434 -10.94 27.98 7.74
N MET A 435 -11.19 28.21 9.03
CA MET A 435 -10.20 27.98 10.10
C MET A 435 -10.45 26.68 10.86
N HIS A 436 -11.69 26.27 11.02
CA HIS A 436 -12.08 25.18 11.91
C HIS A 436 -12.65 24.02 11.12
N SER A 437 -12.22 22.80 11.47
CA SER A 437 -12.79 21.58 10.92
C SER A 437 -12.88 20.51 12.02
N PHE A 438 -14.02 19.85 12.09
CA PHE A 438 -14.28 18.73 12.99
C PHE A 438 -14.42 17.48 12.13
N THR A 439 -13.75 16.40 12.50
CA THR A 439 -13.85 15.11 11.82
C THR A 439 -14.31 14.08 12.81
N PHE A 440 -15.42 13.43 12.55
CA PHE A 440 -15.87 12.21 13.21
C PHE A 440 -15.64 11.04 12.26
N ASN A 441 -15.10 9.95 12.77
CA ASN A 441 -14.94 8.71 12.04
C ASN A 441 -15.33 7.54 12.92
N ASN A 442 -16.01 6.54 12.33
CA ASN A 442 -16.29 5.27 12.97
C ASN A 442 -16.00 4.14 11.97
N VAL A 443 -15.19 3.20 12.40
CA VAL A 443 -14.94 1.96 11.66
C VAL A 443 -15.42 0.79 12.50
N PHE A 444 -16.35 0.04 11.97
CA PHE A 444 -16.86 -1.19 12.55
C PHE A 444 -16.46 -2.37 11.65
N SER A 445 -15.85 -3.39 12.22
CA SER A 445 -15.47 -4.59 11.51
C SER A 445 -15.86 -5.83 12.30
N THR A 446 -16.23 -6.89 11.58
CA THR A 446 -16.42 -8.24 12.12
C THR A 446 -15.51 -9.20 11.40
N PHE A 447 -15.15 -10.28 12.07
CA PHE A 447 -14.41 -11.39 11.48
C PHE A 447 -15.01 -12.69 11.96
N ARG A 448 -15.14 -13.66 11.06
CA ARG A 448 -15.51 -15.05 11.38
C ARG A 448 -14.66 -15.98 10.53
N ARG A 449 -14.03 -16.95 11.18
CA ARG A 449 -13.32 -18.06 10.55
C ARG A 449 -13.99 -19.36 10.94
N THR A 450 -14.21 -20.22 9.95
CA THR A 450 -14.60 -21.61 10.11
C THR A 450 -13.64 -22.47 9.32
N GLY A 451 -13.22 -23.62 9.87
CA GLY A 451 -12.37 -24.60 9.23
C GLY A 451 -13.03 -25.97 9.17
N ARG A 452 -12.63 -26.79 8.24
CA ARG A 452 -12.96 -28.21 8.20
C ARG A 452 -11.81 -29.03 7.63
N SER A 453 -11.60 -30.24 8.17
CA SER A 453 -10.73 -31.24 7.58
C SER A 453 -11.43 -31.97 6.43
N LEU A 454 -10.69 -32.21 5.35
CA LEU A 454 -11.16 -33.00 4.20
C LEU A 454 -10.52 -34.40 4.16
N ILE A 455 -9.67 -34.75 5.13
CA ILE A 455 -8.98 -36.04 5.22
C ILE A 455 -9.98 -37.16 5.57
N GLU A 456 -10.88 -36.91 6.51
CA GLU A 456 -11.83 -37.90 7.04
C GLU A 456 -13.18 -37.82 6.30
N LYS A 457 -13.24 -38.34 5.07
CA LYS A 457 -14.50 -38.41 4.30
C LYS A 457 -15.58 -39.30 4.87
N ASN A 458 -15.27 -40.13 5.87
CA ASN A 458 -16.18 -41.14 6.43
C ASN A 458 -16.75 -40.79 7.81
N SER A 459 -16.38 -39.63 8.41
CA SER A 459 -17.04 -39.19 9.61
C SER A 459 -18.38 -38.51 9.26
N VAL A 460 -19.41 -38.90 9.97
CA VAL A 460 -20.79 -38.34 9.84
C VAL A 460 -20.87 -36.86 10.21
N LEU A 461 -19.74 -36.25 10.54
CA LEU A 461 -19.59 -34.86 10.96
C LEU A 461 -18.95 -34.03 9.83
N GLU A 462 -19.73 -33.63 8.86
CA GLU A 462 -19.40 -32.53 7.94
C GLU A 462 -19.41 -31.16 8.65
N ASP A 463 -19.31 -31.14 9.96
CA ASP A 463 -19.40 -29.89 10.73
C ASP A 463 -18.09 -29.12 10.69
N TYR A 464 -18.20 -27.85 10.29
CA TYR A 464 -17.13 -26.91 10.48
C TYR A 464 -16.81 -26.75 11.97
N ASP A 465 -15.55 -26.61 12.30
CA ASP A 465 -15.10 -26.27 13.66
C ASP A 465 -15.89 -25.09 14.23
N GLU A 466 -16.01 -25.04 15.54
CA GLU A 466 -16.59 -23.87 16.19
C GLU A 466 -15.90 -22.59 15.74
N PRO A 467 -16.68 -21.59 15.24
CA PRO A 467 -16.08 -20.46 14.56
C PRO A 467 -15.28 -19.57 15.51
N THR A 468 -14.08 -19.19 15.08
CA THR A 468 -13.37 -18.05 15.63
C THR A 468 -14.07 -16.77 15.18
N LYS A 469 -14.40 -15.89 16.11
CA LYS A 469 -15.12 -14.63 15.84
C LYS A 469 -14.41 -13.44 16.46
N SER A 470 -14.52 -12.28 15.80
CA SER A 470 -14.08 -11.01 16.34
C SER A 470 -15.01 -9.88 15.91
N ARG A 471 -15.18 -8.89 16.77
CA ARG A 471 -15.81 -7.61 16.46
C ARG A 471 -14.89 -6.50 16.93
N LYS A 472 -14.70 -5.52 16.09
CA LYS A 472 -13.85 -4.37 16.39
C LYS A 472 -14.60 -3.09 16.02
N ASN A 473 -14.64 -2.12 16.93
CA ASN A 473 -15.17 -0.79 16.69
C ASN A 473 -14.14 0.26 17.12
N ILE A 474 -13.81 1.17 16.19
CA ILE A 474 -12.91 2.29 16.45
C ILE A 474 -13.64 3.56 16.10
N ALA A 475 -13.94 4.37 17.11
CA ALA A 475 -14.55 5.68 16.95
C ALA A 475 -13.55 6.77 17.25
N GLY A 476 -13.46 7.79 16.42
CA GLY A 476 -12.52 8.89 16.60
C GLY A 476 -13.15 10.25 16.32
N LEU A 477 -12.68 11.24 17.07
CA LEU A 477 -13.02 12.65 16.87
C LEU A 477 -11.75 13.47 16.77
N SER A 478 -11.66 14.33 15.78
CA SER A 478 -10.58 15.31 15.68
C SER A 478 -11.09 16.73 15.46
N TYR A 479 -10.33 17.67 15.98
CA TYR A 479 -10.49 19.09 15.72
C TYR A 479 -9.23 19.63 15.06
N ARG A 480 -9.40 20.28 13.93
CA ARG A 480 -8.31 20.92 13.18
C ARG A 480 -8.49 22.45 13.18
N LEU A 481 -7.40 23.14 13.44
CA LEU A 481 -7.30 24.60 13.46
C LEU A 481 -6.26 25.06 12.43
N MET A 482 -6.68 25.96 11.52
CA MET A 482 -5.84 26.59 10.51
C MET A 482 -5.99 28.11 10.59
N PRO A 483 -5.35 28.78 11.55
CA PRO A 483 -5.51 30.24 11.75
C PRO A 483 -4.91 31.04 10.59
N SER A 484 -4.00 30.45 9.85
CA SER A 484 -3.40 31.03 8.63
C SER A 484 -2.84 29.92 7.73
N GLU A 485 -2.40 30.26 6.53
CA GLU A 485 -1.71 29.31 5.62
C GLU A 485 -0.37 28.77 6.18
N LYS A 486 0.16 29.40 7.24
CA LYS A 486 1.40 29.00 7.90
C LYS A 486 1.21 27.89 8.93
N TRP A 487 0.00 27.73 9.49
CA TRP A 487 -0.28 26.79 10.56
C TRP A 487 -1.35 25.78 10.17
N ASN A 488 -1.11 24.52 10.49
CA ASN A 488 -2.12 23.45 10.44
C ASN A 488 -1.94 22.63 11.71
N LEU A 489 -2.90 22.73 12.64
CA LEU A 489 -2.87 22.05 13.94
C LEU A 489 -4.05 21.09 14.01
N SER A 490 -3.85 19.91 14.56
CA SER A 490 -4.89 18.90 14.78
C SER A 490 -4.73 18.29 16.16
N VAL A 491 -5.84 18.14 16.90
CA VAL A 491 -5.92 17.38 18.14
C VAL A 491 -7.02 16.33 17.99
N PHE A 492 -6.84 15.16 18.58
CA PHE A 492 -7.79 14.07 18.37
C PHE A 492 -7.82 13.06 19.52
N GLY A 493 -8.93 12.33 19.61
CA GLY A 493 -9.11 11.18 20.48
C GLY A 493 -9.72 10.01 19.71
N LYS A 494 -9.37 8.80 20.12
CA LYS A 494 -9.86 7.54 19.55
C LYS A 494 -10.31 6.61 20.67
N HIS A 495 -11.48 6.02 20.52
CA HIS A 495 -11.98 4.95 21.40
C HIS A 495 -11.90 3.63 20.66
N TYR A 496 -11.30 2.64 21.29
CA TYR A 496 -11.10 1.30 20.77
C TYR A 496 -11.93 0.32 21.57
N ASN A 497 -12.71 -0.49 20.89
CA ASN A 497 -13.47 -1.57 21.48
C ASN A 497 -13.34 -2.82 20.63
N SER A 498 -12.99 -3.96 21.21
CA SER A 498 -12.96 -5.25 20.53
C SER A 498 -13.43 -6.37 21.45
N TYR A 499 -14.05 -7.36 20.81
CA TYR A 499 -14.38 -8.66 21.38
C TYR A 499 -13.89 -9.73 20.43
N SER A 500 -13.19 -10.72 20.95
CA SER A 500 -12.69 -11.87 20.16
C SER A 500 -12.94 -13.15 20.94
N GLU A 501 -13.37 -14.20 20.26
CA GLU A 501 -13.59 -15.55 20.81
C GLU A 501 -13.09 -16.61 19.81
N GLY A 502 -12.54 -17.68 20.33
CA GLY A 502 -12.04 -18.80 19.52
C GLY A 502 -11.51 -19.94 20.39
N THR A 503 -11.13 -21.02 19.74
CA THR A 503 -10.56 -22.21 20.35
C THR A 503 -9.04 -22.13 20.33
N VAL A 504 -8.38 -22.47 21.44
CA VAL A 504 -6.92 -22.62 21.55
C VAL A 504 -6.59 -24.02 22.00
N GLN A 505 -5.52 -24.58 21.44
CA GLN A 505 -4.92 -25.80 21.96
C GLN A 505 -3.99 -25.45 23.13
N LEU A 506 -4.29 -25.90 24.30
CA LEU A 506 -3.43 -25.72 25.48
C LEU A 506 -2.27 -26.71 25.40
N SER A 507 -1.04 -26.20 25.22
CA SER A 507 0.17 -27.02 24.98
C SER A 507 0.91 -27.46 26.25
N ASP A 508 0.39 -27.23 27.45
CA ASP A 508 1.05 -27.69 28.67
C ASP A 508 0.38 -28.95 29.23
N ASN A 509 0.99 -30.09 28.92
CA ASN A 509 0.76 -31.46 29.51
C ASN A 509 -0.63 -32.08 29.33
N ASN A 510 -1.58 -31.51 28.63
CA ASN A 510 -2.84 -32.16 28.26
C ASN A 510 -2.98 -32.17 26.74
N VAL A 511 -2.46 -33.20 26.11
CA VAL A 511 -2.69 -33.50 24.69
C VAL A 511 -4.19 -33.70 24.49
N GLY A 512 -4.88 -32.78 23.80
CA GLY A 512 -6.21 -33.00 23.25
C GLY A 512 -7.40 -32.28 23.87
N SER A 513 -7.22 -31.24 24.68
CA SER A 513 -8.37 -30.40 25.12
C SER A 513 -8.37 -29.02 24.44
N ASP A 514 -9.22 -28.90 23.44
CA ASP A 514 -9.54 -27.59 22.84
C ASP A 514 -10.35 -26.77 23.85
N THR A 515 -9.83 -25.63 24.26
CA THR A 515 -10.51 -24.72 25.18
C THR A 515 -10.97 -23.47 24.46
N ARG A 516 -12.27 -23.18 24.52
CA ARG A 516 -12.84 -21.96 23.99
C ARG A 516 -12.57 -20.80 24.96
N VAL A 517 -11.97 -19.74 24.47
CA VAL A 517 -11.62 -18.56 25.24
C VAL A 517 -12.14 -17.29 24.54
N SER A 518 -12.38 -16.26 25.33
CA SER A 518 -12.79 -14.95 24.81
C SER A 518 -12.01 -13.82 25.47
N GLN A 519 -11.81 -12.76 24.73
CA GLN A 519 -11.12 -11.54 25.17
C GLN A 519 -11.93 -10.31 24.79
N SER A 520 -12.08 -9.37 25.73
CA SER A 520 -12.67 -8.06 25.49
C SER A 520 -11.66 -6.96 25.82
N VAL A 521 -11.57 -5.96 24.96
CA VAL A 521 -10.72 -4.80 25.14
C VAL A 521 -11.54 -3.54 24.93
N SER A 522 -11.46 -2.60 25.89
CA SER A 522 -11.95 -1.24 25.74
C SER A 522 -10.88 -0.28 26.22
N SER A 523 -10.49 0.67 25.37
CA SER A 523 -9.38 1.57 25.68
C SER A 523 -9.51 2.89 24.92
N PHE A 524 -8.73 3.89 25.32
CA PHE A 524 -8.75 5.21 24.73
C PHE A 524 -7.34 5.66 24.35
N GLY A 525 -7.19 6.21 23.15
CA GLY A 525 -5.98 6.84 22.65
C GLY A 525 -6.21 8.31 22.30
N TYR A 526 -5.16 9.10 22.27
CA TYR A 526 -5.24 10.51 21.93
C TYR A 526 -3.94 11.00 21.33
N GLY A 527 -4.02 12.13 20.62
CA GLY A 527 -2.83 12.71 20.02
C GLY A 527 -3.03 14.12 19.47
N ALA A 528 -1.92 14.67 19.04
CA ALA A 528 -1.86 15.97 18.40
C ALA A 528 -0.83 15.96 17.28
N ALA A 529 -1.10 16.72 16.21
CA ALA A 529 -0.17 16.93 15.13
C ALA A 529 -0.17 18.41 14.70
N GLY A 530 0.98 18.93 14.31
CA GLY A 530 1.11 20.29 13.86
C GLY A 530 2.13 20.46 12.77
N THR A 531 1.81 21.34 11.82
CA THR A 531 2.71 21.79 10.75
C THR A 531 2.85 23.30 10.81
N TYR A 532 4.08 23.76 10.67
CA TYR A 532 4.42 25.18 10.55
C TYR A 532 5.26 25.43 9.32
N PHE A 533 4.86 26.43 8.51
CA PHE A 533 5.59 26.86 7.33
C PHE A 533 6.40 28.12 7.62
N LEU A 534 7.73 27.98 7.66
CA LEU A 534 8.65 29.11 7.73
C LEU A 534 8.96 29.59 6.32
N GLY A 535 8.22 30.61 5.89
CA GLY A 535 8.22 31.07 4.50
C GLY A 535 7.60 30.03 3.54
N LYS A 536 8.05 30.02 2.28
CA LYS A 536 7.53 29.11 1.24
C LYS A 536 8.36 27.82 1.08
N ALA A 537 9.55 27.79 1.65
CA ALA A 537 10.53 26.74 1.39
C ALA A 537 10.67 25.75 2.54
N ILE A 538 10.49 26.15 3.80
CA ILE A 538 10.75 25.33 4.96
C ILE A 538 9.41 24.93 5.62
N GLN A 539 9.27 23.65 5.93
CA GLN A 539 8.14 23.11 6.66
C GLN A 539 8.66 22.31 7.86
N LEU A 540 8.08 22.58 9.02
CA LEU A 540 8.34 21.85 10.27
C LEU A 540 7.08 21.09 10.65
N LYS A 541 7.22 19.85 11.09
CA LYS A 541 6.13 19.00 11.57
C LYS A 541 6.50 18.37 12.92
N LEU A 542 5.56 18.41 13.85
CA LEU A 542 5.63 17.70 15.13
C LEU A 542 4.34 16.95 15.32
N SER A 543 4.42 15.69 15.73
CA SER A 543 3.24 14.91 16.07
C SER A 543 3.51 13.97 17.25
N TYR A 544 2.46 13.75 18.04
CA TYR A 544 2.43 12.83 19.18
C TYR A 544 1.12 12.05 19.17
N GLU A 545 1.17 10.75 19.43
CA GLU A 545 0.01 9.90 19.63
C GLU A 545 0.31 8.87 20.73
N LYS A 546 -0.58 8.75 21.69
CA LYS A 546 -0.72 7.58 22.52
C LYS A 546 -1.64 6.61 21.80
N ALA A 547 -1.05 5.70 21.04
CA ALA A 547 -1.73 4.75 20.17
C ALA A 547 -1.90 3.39 20.86
N LEU A 548 -2.89 2.65 20.40
CA LEU A 548 -3.17 1.29 20.85
C LEU A 548 -3.31 0.36 19.66
N ARG A 549 -2.77 -0.87 19.76
CA ARG A 549 -3.02 -1.97 18.81
C ARG A 549 -3.65 -3.15 19.55
N MET A 550 -4.75 -3.62 19.01
CA MET A 550 -5.41 -4.82 19.50
C MET A 550 -4.77 -6.06 18.87
N PRO A 551 -4.60 -7.17 19.61
CA PRO A 551 -4.18 -8.44 19.04
C PRO A 551 -5.15 -8.85 17.93
N SER A 552 -4.62 -9.39 16.84
CA SER A 552 -5.43 -9.94 15.76
C SER A 552 -5.94 -11.33 16.12
N THR A 553 -6.98 -11.80 15.42
CA THR A 553 -7.50 -13.16 15.60
C THR A 553 -6.45 -14.24 15.32
N GLN A 554 -5.54 -14.02 14.38
CA GLN A 554 -4.43 -14.93 14.12
C GLN A 554 -3.42 -14.97 15.27
N GLU A 555 -3.10 -13.84 15.90
CA GLU A 555 -2.22 -13.79 17.08
C GLU A 555 -2.87 -14.47 18.30
N LEU A 556 -4.20 -14.32 18.45
CA LEU A 556 -4.93 -14.92 19.58
C LEU A 556 -5.21 -16.42 19.38
N PHE A 557 -5.55 -16.87 18.20
CA PHE A 557 -6.11 -18.20 17.93
C PHE A 557 -5.37 -19.00 16.84
N GLY A 558 -4.24 -18.46 16.31
CA GLY A 558 -3.50 -19.09 15.22
C GLY A 558 -4.16 -18.94 13.86
N ASP A 559 -3.60 -19.64 12.85
CA ASP A 559 -4.13 -19.66 11.50
C ASP A 559 -4.53 -21.09 11.02
N GLY A 560 -4.25 -22.08 11.85
CA GLY A 560 -4.53 -23.48 11.55
C GLY A 560 -3.50 -24.13 10.61
N ASP A 561 -2.36 -23.47 10.32
CA ASP A 561 -1.28 -24.03 9.48
C ASP A 561 0.10 -23.78 10.14
N LEU A 562 0.64 -22.56 10.06
CA LEU A 562 2.02 -22.25 10.46
C LEU A 562 2.12 -21.40 11.74
N GLU A 563 1.01 -20.87 12.23
CA GLU A 563 0.96 -19.93 13.35
C GLU A 563 0.16 -20.50 14.53
N ALA A 564 0.79 -20.64 15.67
CA ALA A 564 0.13 -20.98 16.93
C ALA A 564 -0.38 -19.72 17.63
N GLY A 565 -1.64 -19.72 18.04
CA GLY A 565 -2.26 -18.60 18.74
C GLY A 565 -1.91 -18.55 20.22
N LYS A 566 -2.05 -17.35 20.83
CA LYS A 566 -1.93 -17.12 22.27
C LYS A 566 -3.03 -16.20 22.77
N ALA A 567 -4.05 -16.77 23.40
CA ALA A 567 -5.29 -16.08 23.74
C ALA A 567 -5.17 -15.05 24.85
N ASP A 568 -4.11 -15.06 25.68
CA ASP A 568 -3.87 -14.14 26.78
C ASP A 568 -3.05 -12.89 26.39
N LEU A 569 -2.82 -12.67 25.09
CA LEU A 569 -2.11 -11.51 24.59
C LEU A 569 -2.80 -10.20 24.99
N LYS A 570 -2.03 -9.29 25.57
CA LYS A 570 -2.49 -7.94 25.92
C LYS A 570 -2.36 -7.00 24.72
N PRO A 571 -3.24 -5.97 24.62
CA PRO A 571 -3.08 -4.92 23.61
C PRO A 571 -1.77 -4.16 23.81
N GLU A 572 -1.09 -3.88 22.69
CA GLU A 572 0.09 -3.00 22.71
C GLU A 572 -0.32 -1.55 22.89
N ARG A 573 0.49 -0.81 23.64
CA ARG A 573 0.34 0.63 23.87
C ARG A 573 1.64 1.33 23.53
N SER A 574 1.58 2.34 22.67
CA SER A 574 2.79 3.03 22.21
C SER A 574 2.64 4.55 22.33
N ASP A 575 3.64 5.19 22.91
CA ASP A 575 3.84 6.63 22.83
C ASP A 575 4.72 6.92 21.62
N ASN A 576 4.13 7.55 20.60
CA ASN A 576 4.75 7.82 19.30
C ASN A 576 5.03 9.31 19.14
N VAL A 577 6.28 9.70 18.99
CA VAL A 577 6.70 11.08 18.70
C VAL A 577 7.42 11.14 17.36
N ASN A 578 7.04 12.08 16.50
CA ASN A 578 7.76 12.37 15.26
C ASN A 578 8.03 13.87 15.16
N LEU A 579 9.26 14.22 14.86
CA LEU A 579 9.68 15.58 14.49
C LEU A 579 10.33 15.51 13.11
N SER A 580 9.88 16.33 12.18
CA SER A 580 10.50 16.42 10.85
C SER A 580 10.62 17.86 10.37
N ALA A 581 11.64 18.10 9.57
CA ALA A 581 11.88 19.35 8.87
C ALA A 581 12.12 19.06 7.40
N SER A 582 11.51 19.84 6.52
CA SER A 582 11.78 19.75 5.08
C SER A 582 12.04 21.10 4.46
N TYR A 583 12.92 21.10 3.46
CA TYR A 583 13.24 22.23 2.61
C TYR A 583 12.90 21.90 1.17
N ASN A 584 12.09 22.71 0.51
CA ASN A 584 11.69 22.54 -0.88
C ASN A 584 11.82 23.86 -1.63
N LYS A 585 12.72 23.92 -2.60
CA LYS A 585 12.95 25.15 -3.38
C LYS A 585 13.29 24.84 -4.82
N GLN A 586 12.69 25.61 -5.72
CA GLN A 586 13.06 25.68 -7.13
C GLN A 586 13.99 26.86 -7.36
N LEU A 587 15.19 26.61 -7.89
CA LEU A 587 16.23 27.59 -8.21
C LEU A 587 16.50 27.56 -9.72
N GLY A 588 15.73 28.32 -10.49
CA GLY A 588 15.78 28.26 -11.94
C GLY A 588 15.42 26.86 -12.46
N LYS A 589 16.38 26.18 -13.10
CA LYS A 589 16.20 24.78 -13.59
C LYS A 589 16.47 23.72 -12.54
N HIS A 590 16.95 24.10 -11.34
CA HIS A 590 17.30 23.18 -10.26
C HIS A 590 16.17 23.09 -9.25
N GLY A 591 15.63 21.90 -9.03
CA GLY A 591 14.71 21.58 -7.95
C GLY A 591 15.45 20.86 -6.83
N LEU A 592 15.32 21.34 -5.60
CA LEU A 592 15.93 20.71 -4.43
C LEU A 592 14.87 20.45 -3.36
N TYR A 593 14.81 19.22 -2.89
CA TYR A 593 14.01 18.80 -1.75
C TYR A 593 14.89 18.03 -0.77
N VAL A 594 14.90 18.47 0.49
CA VAL A 594 15.59 17.80 1.59
C VAL A 594 14.59 17.62 2.72
N GLU A 595 14.53 16.45 3.31
CA GLU A 595 13.72 16.15 4.50
C GLU A 595 14.57 15.38 5.50
N GLY A 596 14.50 15.76 6.77
CA GLY A 596 15.04 15.01 7.89
C GLY A 596 13.98 14.80 8.95
N GLY A 597 13.92 13.58 9.50
CA GLY A 597 12.97 13.23 10.55
C GLY A 597 13.62 12.48 11.69
N VAL A 598 13.18 12.77 12.92
CA VAL A 598 13.55 12.06 14.15
C VAL A 598 12.32 11.37 14.69
N ILE A 599 12.47 10.13 15.12
CA ILE A 599 11.40 9.27 15.63
C ILE A 599 11.74 8.72 17.00
N TYR A 600 10.73 8.69 17.85
CA TYR A 600 10.77 8.05 19.15
C TYR A 600 9.49 7.23 19.35
N ARG A 601 9.65 5.98 19.76
CA ARG A 601 8.57 5.04 20.08
C ARG A 601 8.87 4.39 21.41
N ASN A 602 7.86 4.29 22.27
CA ASN A 602 7.94 3.57 23.53
C ASN A 602 6.72 2.67 23.65
N THR A 603 6.88 1.41 23.29
CA THR A 603 5.80 0.42 23.20
C THR A 603 5.83 -0.50 24.41
N GLN A 604 4.70 -0.59 25.11
CA GLN A 604 4.44 -1.53 26.19
C GLN A 604 3.63 -2.71 25.66
N ASP A 605 3.82 -3.88 26.28
CA ASP A 605 3.17 -5.14 25.90
C ASP A 605 3.39 -5.48 24.40
N TYR A 606 4.58 -5.17 23.88
CA TYR A 606 4.94 -5.39 22.48
C TYR A 606 4.72 -6.83 22.06
N ILE A 607 3.88 -7.09 21.04
CA ILE A 607 3.61 -8.45 20.55
C ILE A 607 4.69 -8.83 19.55
N LYS A 608 5.55 -9.74 20.00
CA LYS A 608 6.65 -10.29 19.20
C LYS A 608 6.25 -11.66 18.66
N ARG A 609 6.58 -11.91 17.40
CA ARG A 609 6.53 -13.23 16.81
C ARG A 609 7.84 -13.94 17.09
N ASP A 610 7.75 -15.05 17.77
CA ASP A 610 8.85 -15.99 18.02
C ASP A 610 8.65 -17.26 17.19
N LEU A 611 9.70 -18.07 17.09
CA LEU A 611 9.62 -19.42 16.55
C LEU A 611 9.62 -20.40 17.72
N SER A 612 8.68 -21.33 17.72
CA SER A 612 8.62 -22.42 18.68
C SER A 612 8.50 -23.76 17.96
N THR A 613 9.07 -24.80 18.56
CA THR A 613 9.01 -26.16 18.01
C THR A 613 8.19 -27.00 18.98
N VAL A 614 7.11 -27.60 18.46
CA VAL A 614 6.24 -28.50 19.22
C VAL A 614 6.14 -29.83 18.46
N GLY A 615 6.47 -30.94 19.10
CA GLY A 615 6.39 -32.26 18.45
C GLY A 615 7.29 -32.42 17.21
N GLY A 616 8.41 -31.66 17.13
CA GLY A 616 9.31 -31.68 15.97
C GLY A 616 8.89 -30.73 14.83
N THR A 617 7.74 -30.06 14.93
CA THR A 617 7.24 -29.11 13.95
C THR A 617 7.47 -27.68 14.44
N SER A 618 8.00 -26.81 13.56
CA SER A 618 8.26 -25.41 13.86
C SER A 618 7.07 -24.54 13.48
N TYR A 619 6.58 -23.74 14.44
CA TYR A 619 5.47 -22.80 14.30
C TYR A 619 5.93 -21.40 14.64
N GLY A 620 5.30 -20.39 14.01
CA GLY A 620 5.29 -19.05 14.53
C GLY A 620 4.42 -18.97 15.79
N SER A 621 4.93 -18.39 16.87
CA SER A 621 4.18 -18.16 18.10
C SER A 621 4.25 -16.69 18.51
N TYR A 622 3.34 -16.21 19.36
CA TYR A 622 3.27 -14.83 19.76
C TYR A 622 3.41 -14.66 21.26
N THR A 623 4.14 -13.63 21.67
CA THR A 623 4.30 -13.28 23.09
C THR A 623 4.25 -11.78 23.29
N ASN A 624 3.70 -11.31 24.44
CA ASN A 624 3.93 -9.94 24.84
C ASN A 624 5.36 -9.84 25.41
N HIS A 625 6.20 -9.10 24.72
CA HIS A 625 7.56 -8.83 25.13
C HIS A 625 7.61 -7.45 25.81
N GLY A 626 7.18 -7.36 27.05
CA GLY A 626 7.24 -6.22 27.94
C GLY A 626 7.32 -4.85 27.25
N ARG A 627 8.48 -4.19 27.38
CA ARG A 627 8.69 -2.83 26.86
C ARG A 627 9.77 -2.79 25.78
N VAL A 628 9.43 -2.19 24.63
CA VAL A 628 10.35 -1.97 23.51
C VAL A 628 10.46 -0.48 23.21
N GLU A 629 11.68 0.03 23.08
CA GLU A 629 11.97 1.40 22.71
C GLU A 629 12.62 1.45 21.33
N THR A 630 12.09 2.29 20.44
CA THR A 630 12.71 2.59 19.14
C THR A 630 13.08 4.05 19.07
N LYS A 631 14.34 4.32 18.75
CA LYS A 631 14.88 5.65 18.45
C LYS A 631 15.49 5.63 17.07
N GLY A 632 15.32 6.70 16.32
CA GLY A 632 15.94 6.75 15.01
C GLY A 632 15.76 8.05 14.28
N PHE A 633 16.34 8.07 13.10
CA PHE A 633 16.19 9.18 12.18
C PHE A 633 16.15 8.69 10.74
N ASN A 634 15.51 9.47 9.90
CA ASN A 634 15.56 9.29 8.45
C ASN A 634 15.91 10.60 7.75
N VAL A 635 16.58 10.48 6.62
CA VAL A 635 16.93 11.62 5.76
C VAL A 635 16.53 11.28 4.33
N SER A 636 15.96 12.22 3.62
CA SER A 636 15.64 12.12 2.19
C SER A 636 16.18 13.34 1.45
N LEU A 637 16.86 13.08 0.35
CA LEU A 637 17.34 14.10 -0.58
C LEU A 637 16.74 13.81 -1.95
N ARG A 638 16.17 14.82 -2.62
CA ARG A 638 15.77 14.74 -4.02
C ARG A 638 16.24 15.97 -4.76
N TYR A 639 16.84 15.75 -5.89
CA TYR A 639 17.32 16.77 -6.78
C TYR A 639 16.78 16.55 -8.19
N SER A 640 16.36 17.60 -8.84
CA SER A 640 15.98 17.57 -10.26
C SER A 640 16.65 18.70 -11.02
N TYR A 641 17.01 18.43 -12.25
CA TYR A 641 17.51 19.45 -13.16
C TYR A 641 16.64 19.51 -14.40
N SER A 642 15.92 20.62 -14.54
CA SER A 642 14.95 20.79 -15.62
C SER A 642 13.94 19.63 -15.65
N ASN A 643 13.71 19.06 -16.83
CA ASN A 643 12.86 17.90 -17.06
C ASN A 643 13.61 16.66 -17.59
N TRP A 644 14.96 16.71 -17.59
CA TRP A 644 15.73 15.62 -18.17
C TRP A 644 16.52 14.77 -17.14
N PHE A 645 16.64 15.23 -15.89
CA PHE A 645 17.36 14.50 -14.86
C PHE A 645 16.67 14.63 -13.49
N ASN A 646 16.51 13.53 -12.78
CA ASN A 646 16.21 13.50 -11.36
C ASN A 646 17.05 12.45 -10.63
N MET A 647 17.32 12.74 -9.37
CA MET A 647 18.06 11.88 -8.45
C MET A 647 17.39 11.96 -7.09
N GLY A 648 17.29 10.83 -6.42
CA GLY A 648 16.77 10.71 -5.07
C GLY A 648 17.61 9.79 -4.21
N GLY A 649 17.58 10.01 -2.91
CA GLY A 649 18.18 9.11 -1.94
C GLY A 649 17.50 9.20 -0.60
N THR A 650 17.44 8.08 0.12
CA THR A 650 17.00 8.01 1.50
C THR A 650 17.99 7.20 2.32
N PHE A 651 18.17 7.62 3.56
CA PHE A 651 18.94 6.89 4.56
C PHE A 651 18.12 6.79 5.85
N ASN A 652 18.11 5.60 6.45
CA ASN A 652 17.35 5.30 7.65
C ASN A 652 18.26 4.61 8.67
N ASN A 653 18.18 5.07 9.92
CA ASN A 653 18.86 4.45 11.04
C ASN A 653 17.87 4.35 12.21
N LEU A 654 17.63 3.14 12.68
CA LEU A 654 16.63 2.80 13.71
C LEU A 654 17.28 1.91 14.75
N ASP A 655 17.16 2.26 16.03
CA ASP A 655 17.65 1.46 17.13
C ASP A 655 16.46 0.98 17.98
N THR A 656 16.03 -0.25 17.73
CA THR A 656 14.88 -0.89 18.42
C THR A 656 15.42 -1.84 19.46
N ARG A 657 15.21 -1.53 20.75
CA ARG A 657 15.77 -2.26 21.89
C ARG A 657 14.73 -2.72 22.87
N ASP A 658 15.00 -3.88 23.43
CA ASP A 658 14.32 -4.35 24.65
C ASP A 658 14.63 -3.43 25.84
N LYS A 659 13.57 -2.98 26.53
CA LYS A 659 13.64 -2.17 27.76
C LYS A 659 12.91 -2.83 28.93
N GLU A 660 12.58 -4.10 28.82
CA GLU A 660 12.00 -4.87 29.92
C GLU A 660 13.06 -5.21 30.96
N LYS A 661 12.93 -4.63 32.15
CA LYS A 661 13.93 -4.81 33.22
C LYS A 661 13.74 -6.09 34.03
N LYS A 662 12.50 -6.57 34.19
CA LYS A 662 12.17 -7.72 35.01
C LYS A 662 11.35 -8.75 34.26
N ARG A 663 11.78 -9.99 34.30
CA ARG A 663 10.92 -11.10 33.88
C ARG A 663 9.98 -11.42 35.04
N ALA A 664 8.68 -11.56 34.83
CA ALA A 664 7.65 -11.71 35.84
C ALA A 664 7.85 -12.88 36.86
N ALA A 665 8.78 -13.80 36.58
CA ALA A 665 9.01 -15.00 37.39
C ALA A 665 10.41 -15.09 38.01
N SER A 666 11.31 -14.13 37.84
CA SER A 666 12.70 -14.25 38.37
C SER A 666 13.05 -13.18 39.38
N SER A 667 13.60 -13.62 40.48
CA SER A 667 14.25 -12.96 41.59
C SER A 667 15.07 -11.69 41.27
N GLY A 668 14.46 -10.58 40.95
CA GLY A 668 15.09 -9.26 40.96
C GLY A 668 16.20 -8.96 39.93
N GLN A 669 16.61 -9.93 39.12
CA GLN A 669 17.64 -9.77 38.07
C GLN A 669 17.03 -9.16 36.81
N ASN A 670 17.82 -8.36 36.05
CA ASN A 670 17.44 -7.88 34.75
C ASN A 670 17.23 -9.06 33.79
N ALA A 671 16.26 -8.95 32.88
CA ALA A 671 16.12 -9.88 31.77
C ALA A 671 17.43 -9.90 30.95
N LEU A 672 17.89 -11.09 30.53
CA LEU A 672 19.12 -11.23 29.73
C LEU A 672 19.06 -10.45 28.42
N THR A 673 17.86 -10.17 27.93
CA THR A 673 17.59 -9.40 26.71
C THR A 673 17.59 -7.88 26.91
N TYR A 674 17.62 -7.40 28.17
CA TYR A 674 17.57 -5.97 28.48
C TYR A 674 18.68 -5.18 27.80
N GLY A 675 18.28 -4.14 27.05
CA GLY A 675 19.20 -3.29 26.30
C GLY A 675 19.65 -3.86 24.94
N GLN A 676 19.32 -5.13 24.63
CA GLN A 676 19.64 -5.76 23.36
C GLN A 676 18.71 -5.27 22.23
N ARG A 677 19.19 -5.30 21.00
CA ARG A 677 18.34 -5.08 19.80
C ARG A 677 17.34 -6.22 19.65
N ILE A 678 16.12 -5.87 19.26
CA ILE A 678 15.12 -6.86 18.87
C ILE A 678 15.62 -7.59 17.62
N PRO A 679 15.69 -8.94 17.64
CA PRO A 679 16.17 -9.74 16.51
C PRO A 679 15.30 -9.62 15.25
N ASN A 680 15.85 -10.01 14.10
CA ASN A 680 15.19 -10.06 12.82
C ASN A 680 14.54 -8.70 12.40
N ILE A 681 15.17 -7.57 12.78
CA ILE A 681 14.76 -6.22 12.39
C ILE A 681 15.93 -5.48 11.78
N PRO A 682 15.93 -5.15 10.48
CA PRO A 682 16.92 -4.29 9.86
C PRO A 682 16.93 -2.91 10.51
N TYR A 683 18.07 -2.44 10.95
CA TYR A 683 18.19 -1.17 11.67
C TYR A 683 18.84 -0.05 10.86
N GLN A 684 19.57 -0.39 9.80
CA GLN A 684 20.22 0.58 8.91
C GLN A 684 20.07 0.18 7.46
N TYR A 685 19.45 1.05 6.66
CA TYR A 685 19.21 0.82 5.25
C TYR A 685 19.08 2.12 4.48
N ALA A 686 19.43 2.06 3.19
CA ALA A 686 19.41 3.21 2.30
C ALA A 686 18.94 2.81 0.90
N ASN A 687 18.46 3.79 0.15
CA ASN A 687 18.29 3.66 -1.29
C ASN A 687 18.75 4.93 -2.00
N VAL A 688 19.17 4.77 -3.24
CA VAL A 688 19.48 5.88 -4.16
C VAL A 688 18.85 5.54 -5.50
N ASP A 689 18.25 6.52 -6.14
CA ASP A 689 17.70 6.40 -7.49
C ASP A 689 18.14 7.57 -8.39
N MET A 690 18.38 7.28 -9.66
CA MET A 690 18.66 8.28 -10.69
C MET A 690 17.85 7.96 -11.94
N ASN A 691 17.30 9.00 -12.57
CA ASN A 691 16.58 8.86 -13.82
C ASN A 691 16.96 9.97 -14.80
N PHE A 692 17.15 9.57 -16.05
CA PHE A 692 17.44 10.45 -17.17
C PHE A 692 16.31 10.36 -18.19
N TYR A 693 15.90 11.49 -18.74
CA TYR A 693 14.79 11.60 -19.68
C TYR A 693 15.24 12.34 -20.95
N TRP A 694 15.18 11.70 -22.09
CA TRP A 694 15.44 12.34 -23.40
C TRP A 694 14.10 12.50 -24.13
N HIS A 695 13.57 13.71 -24.05
CA HIS A 695 12.30 14.04 -24.69
C HIS A 695 12.46 14.28 -26.18
N ASN A 696 11.42 13.91 -26.95
CA ASN A 696 11.36 14.04 -28.41
C ASN A 696 12.46 13.27 -29.15
N LEU A 697 13.00 12.22 -28.56
CA LEU A 697 14.01 11.36 -29.18
C LEU A 697 13.37 10.57 -30.34
N PHE A 698 13.98 10.64 -31.54
CA PHE A 698 13.55 10.08 -32.82
C PHE A 698 12.23 10.68 -33.38
N ALA A 699 11.27 11.12 -32.57
CA ALA A 699 10.05 11.78 -33.00
C ALA A 699 9.44 12.64 -31.91
N LYS A 700 8.65 13.65 -32.26
CA LYS A 700 7.94 14.54 -31.33
C LYS A 700 6.95 13.74 -30.48
N GLY A 701 7.00 13.96 -29.17
CA GLY A 701 6.17 13.26 -28.19
C GLY A 701 6.68 11.88 -27.78
N ASN A 702 7.88 11.49 -28.20
CA ASN A 702 8.55 10.29 -27.71
C ASN A 702 9.53 10.63 -26.58
N THR A 703 9.69 9.72 -25.62
CA THR A 703 10.63 9.92 -24.51
C THR A 703 11.37 8.62 -24.24
N LEU A 704 12.69 8.68 -24.21
CA LEU A 704 13.54 7.62 -23.69
C LEU A 704 13.83 7.91 -22.22
N THR A 705 13.70 6.91 -21.37
CA THR A 705 14.00 6.99 -19.93
C THR A 705 15.04 5.95 -19.60
N PHE A 706 16.10 6.34 -18.91
CA PHE A 706 17.07 5.44 -18.29
C PHE A 706 17.00 5.64 -16.79
N GLY A 707 16.87 4.55 -16.03
CA GLY A 707 16.81 4.55 -14.58
C GLY A 707 17.84 3.61 -13.98
N TRP A 708 18.38 4.02 -12.83
CA TRP A 708 19.23 3.21 -11.96
C TRP A 708 18.74 3.34 -10.53
N ASP A 709 18.53 2.21 -9.86
CA ASP A 709 18.18 2.11 -8.45
C ASP A 709 19.26 1.31 -7.70
N CYS A 710 19.65 1.78 -6.52
CA CYS A 710 20.57 1.09 -5.61
C CYS A 710 19.91 0.93 -4.24
N PHE A 711 19.93 -0.27 -3.67
CA PHE A 711 19.44 -0.59 -2.34
C PHE A 711 20.56 -1.14 -1.49
N TYR A 712 20.76 -0.54 -0.30
CA TYR A 712 21.71 -0.97 0.71
C TYR A 712 20.97 -1.40 1.97
N GLN A 713 21.44 -2.48 2.59
CA GLN A 713 21.02 -2.95 3.91
C GLN A 713 22.25 -3.37 4.69
N HIS A 714 22.39 -2.84 5.90
CA HIS A 714 23.44 -3.26 6.83
C HIS A 714 23.11 -4.63 7.43
N ASP A 715 24.10 -5.38 7.90
CA ASP A 715 23.89 -6.67 8.54
C ASP A 715 23.08 -6.51 9.83
N PHE A 716 22.31 -7.53 10.19
CA PHE A 716 21.51 -7.51 11.42
C PHE A 716 21.35 -8.92 12.00
N PRO A 717 21.19 -9.05 13.34
CA PRO A 717 21.08 -10.34 13.99
C PRO A 717 19.71 -10.99 13.73
N LEU A 718 19.70 -12.32 13.51
CA LEU A 718 18.48 -13.11 13.41
C LEU A 718 17.98 -13.57 14.79
N TYR A 719 18.87 -13.69 15.75
CA TYR A 719 18.62 -14.10 17.14
C TYR A 719 19.13 -13.05 18.14
N TRP A 720 18.78 -13.18 19.41
CA TRP A 720 19.31 -12.35 20.48
C TRP A 720 20.83 -12.47 20.57
N GLU A 721 21.53 -11.35 20.54
CA GLU A 721 23.00 -11.33 20.47
C GLU A 721 23.67 -11.92 21.71
N ASN A 722 23.02 -11.88 22.89
CA ASN A 722 23.58 -12.38 24.15
C ASN A 722 23.12 -13.81 24.55
N PHE A 723 22.37 -14.49 23.68
CA PHE A 723 21.96 -15.87 23.93
C PHE A 723 22.74 -16.85 23.09
N GLY A 724 23.35 -17.87 23.74
CA GLY A 724 24.13 -18.91 23.08
C GLY A 724 25.51 -18.47 22.63
N ASP A 725 26.22 -19.38 21.95
CA ASP A 725 27.58 -19.17 21.45
C ASP A 725 27.54 -18.15 20.27
N PRO A 726 28.40 -17.10 20.30
CA PRO A 726 28.52 -16.15 19.18
C PRO A 726 28.85 -16.77 17.83
N SER A 727 29.58 -17.91 17.81
CA SER A 727 29.98 -18.62 16.58
C SER A 727 28.84 -19.32 15.87
N THR A 728 27.74 -19.62 16.59
CA THR A 728 26.55 -20.27 16.02
C THR A 728 25.43 -19.29 15.65
N LYS A 729 25.67 -17.96 15.80
CA LYS A 729 24.64 -16.96 15.57
C LYS A 729 24.54 -16.59 14.10
N ILE A 730 23.40 -16.89 13.52
CA ILE A 730 23.05 -16.50 12.17
C ILE A 730 22.74 -15.00 12.14
N ARG A 731 23.40 -14.29 11.22
CA ARG A 731 23.13 -12.88 10.89
C ARG A 731 22.69 -12.79 9.43
N VAL A 732 21.73 -11.93 9.14
CA VAL A 732 21.49 -11.52 7.77
C VAL A 732 22.64 -10.62 7.33
N PRO A 733 23.40 -10.96 6.26
CA PRO A 733 24.61 -10.24 5.89
C PRO A 733 24.30 -8.84 5.36
N GLN A 734 25.34 -7.98 5.40
CA GLN A 734 25.30 -6.72 4.65
C GLN A 734 25.17 -7.01 3.16
N GLN A 735 24.33 -6.23 2.48
CA GLN A 735 24.04 -6.44 1.06
C GLN A 735 23.75 -5.15 0.32
N ILE A 736 24.11 -5.12 -0.95
CA ILE A 736 23.86 -4.00 -1.85
C ILE A 736 23.38 -4.55 -3.20
N SER A 737 22.30 -4.01 -3.72
CA SER A 737 21.78 -4.43 -5.03
C SER A 737 21.58 -3.24 -5.95
N HIS A 738 21.84 -3.45 -7.23
CA HIS A 738 21.69 -2.46 -8.28
C HIS A 738 20.67 -2.95 -9.30
N ASN A 739 19.73 -2.06 -9.69
CA ASN A 739 18.77 -2.34 -10.74
C ASN A 739 18.91 -1.30 -11.84
N LEU A 740 18.73 -1.72 -13.08
CA LEU A 740 18.69 -0.86 -14.26
C LEU A 740 17.34 -0.95 -14.94
N SER A 741 16.88 0.15 -15.51
CA SER A 741 15.67 0.20 -16.32
C SER A 741 15.87 1.07 -17.55
N LEU A 742 15.31 0.64 -18.67
CA LEU A 742 15.27 1.38 -19.92
C LEU A 742 13.83 1.38 -20.42
N GLY A 743 13.25 2.57 -20.64
CA GLY A 743 11.87 2.71 -21.10
C GLY A 743 11.79 3.62 -22.32
N TYR A 744 10.99 3.26 -23.29
CA TYR A 744 10.68 4.10 -24.45
C TYR A 744 9.17 4.30 -24.59
N SER A 745 8.76 5.55 -24.42
CA SER A 745 7.38 6.01 -24.56
C SER A 745 7.17 6.66 -25.90
N ILE A 746 6.12 6.25 -26.62
CA ILE A 746 5.81 6.68 -27.99
C ILE A 746 4.47 7.42 -27.98
N ARG A 747 4.34 8.49 -28.79
CA ARG A 747 3.12 9.27 -28.97
C ARG A 747 2.54 9.77 -27.62
N ASN A 748 3.36 10.47 -26.84
CA ASN A 748 2.98 10.99 -25.52
C ASN A 748 2.49 9.90 -24.54
N GLY A 749 3.16 8.75 -24.52
CA GLY A 749 2.86 7.65 -23.59
C GLY A 749 1.71 6.73 -24.00
N ARG A 750 1.21 6.81 -25.25
CA ARG A 750 0.20 5.86 -25.75
C ARG A 750 0.72 4.43 -25.86
N TYR A 751 1.97 4.28 -26.27
CA TYR A 751 2.65 2.99 -26.37
C TYR A 751 3.96 3.08 -25.60
N ASN A 752 4.23 2.08 -24.76
CA ASN A 752 5.41 2.08 -23.91
C ASN A 752 6.04 0.68 -23.94
N ILE A 753 7.35 0.66 -24.12
CA ILE A 753 8.16 -0.57 -24.02
C ILE A 753 9.20 -0.31 -22.94
N SER A 754 9.40 -1.25 -22.03
CA SER A 754 10.45 -1.14 -21.02
C SER A 754 11.17 -2.47 -20.82
N PHE A 755 12.44 -2.36 -20.43
CA PHE A 755 13.31 -3.46 -20.03
C PHE A 755 13.90 -3.15 -18.67
N GLU A 756 13.96 -4.14 -17.80
CA GLU A 756 14.51 -4.04 -16.45
C GLU A 756 15.50 -5.18 -16.21
N CYS A 757 16.64 -4.84 -15.61
CA CYS A 757 17.57 -5.78 -15.02
C CYS A 757 17.58 -5.55 -13.51
N ARG A 758 17.14 -6.52 -12.75
CA ARG A 758 17.13 -6.48 -11.28
C ARG A 758 18.32 -7.24 -10.74
N ASN A 759 18.90 -6.72 -9.66
CA ASN A 759 20.09 -7.30 -9.04
C ASN A 759 21.21 -7.55 -10.07
N LEU A 760 21.65 -6.47 -10.74
CA LEU A 760 22.62 -6.49 -11.85
C LEU A 760 23.90 -7.24 -11.50
N THR A 761 24.38 -7.10 -10.28
CA THR A 761 25.63 -7.69 -9.77
C THR A 761 25.48 -9.16 -9.36
N ASP A 762 24.27 -9.73 -9.41
CA ASP A 762 23.93 -11.08 -8.96
C ASP A 762 24.30 -11.34 -7.49
N GLU A 763 24.11 -10.31 -6.64
CA GLU A 763 24.35 -10.37 -5.21
C GLU A 763 23.41 -11.39 -4.54
N LYS A 764 23.92 -12.12 -3.54
CA LYS A 764 23.10 -13.00 -2.72
C LYS A 764 22.29 -12.15 -1.75
N LEU A 765 21.00 -11.99 -2.04
CA LEU A 765 20.10 -11.16 -1.25
C LEU A 765 19.34 -12.04 -0.27
N TYR A 766 19.29 -11.59 0.98
CA TYR A 766 18.55 -12.22 2.06
C TYR A 766 17.62 -11.20 2.71
N ASP A 767 16.49 -11.66 3.22
CA ASP A 767 15.56 -10.75 3.87
C ASP A 767 14.98 -11.39 5.15
N ASN A 768 13.68 -11.64 5.20
CA ASN A 768 13.02 -12.17 6.38
C ASN A 768 13.55 -13.58 6.72
N PHE A 769 13.88 -13.83 7.99
CA PHE A 769 14.44 -15.10 8.47
C PHE A 769 15.64 -15.66 7.68
N SER A 770 16.45 -14.77 7.10
CA SER A 770 17.60 -15.16 6.27
C SER A 770 17.26 -16.02 5.05
N LEU A 771 16.03 -15.93 4.53
CA LEU A 771 15.64 -16.60 3.30
C LEU A 771 16.28 -15.92 2.09
N GLN A 772 16.95 -16.72 1.25
CA GLN A 772 17.63 -16.21 0.05
C GLN A 772 16.61 -15.87 -1.04
N LYS A 773 16.73 -14.66 -1.58
CA LYS A 773 15.93 -14.14 -2.68
C LYS A 773 16.52 -14.50 -4.04
N ALA A 774 15.75 -14.23 -5.11
CA ALA A 774 16.22 -14.40 -6.47
C ALA A 774 17.49 -13.58 -6.76
N GLY A 775 18.42 -14.14 -7.50
CA GLY A 775 19.59 -13.48 -8.06
C GLY A 775 19.20 -12.53 -9.20
N ARG A 776 20.12 -12.32 -10.15
CA ARG A 776 19.88 -11.44 -11.31
C ARG A 776 18.69 -11.91 -12.13
N ALA A 777 17.81 -10.94 -12.48
CA ALA A 777 16.59 -11.20 -13.23
C ALA A 777 16.31 -10.12 -14.26
N PHE A 778 15.75 -10.49 -15.41
CA PHE A 778 15.43 -9.63 -16.52
C PHE A 778 13.94 -9.64 -16.80
N TYR A 779 13.37 -8.48 -17.11
CA TYR A 779 11.95 -8.32 -17.41
C TYR A 779 11.75 -7.37 -18.57
N GLY A 780 10.76 -7.68 -19.42
CA GLY A 780 10.26 -6.79 -20.46
C GLY A 780 8.78 -6.50 -20.25
N LYS A 781 8.34 -5.26 -20.52
CA LYS A 781 6.94 -4.86 -20.44
C LYS A 781 6.53 -4.07 -21.68
N PHE A 782 5.33 -4.37 -22.16
CA PHE A 782 4.63 -3.57 -23.15
C PHE A 782 3.34 -3.03 -22.52
N ARG A 783 3.08 -1.71 -22.70
CA ARG A 783 1.87 -1.05 -22.19
C ARG A 783 1.25 -0.17 -23.26
N VAL A 784 -0.05 -0.20 -23.35
CA VAL A 784 -0.85 0.72 -24.15
C VAL A 784 -1.77 1.54 -23.27
N TYR A 785 -1.88 2.83 -23.57
CA TYR A 785 -2.76 3.73 -22.86
C TYR A 785 -3.55 4.60 -23.83
N PHE A 786 -4.87 4.53 -23.77
CA PHE A 786 -5.79 5.33 -24.54
C PHE A 786 -6.80 6.01 -23.60
N GLY A 787 -7.20 7.24 -23.90
CA GLY A 787 -8.23 7.94 -23.15
C GLY A 787 -8.57 9.31 -23.79
N LYS A 788 -9.83 9.73 -23.63
CA LYS A 788 -10.37 11.02 -24.07
C LYS A 788 -10.96 11.80 -22.88
#